data_0e3cf235051a0f87786a414654c41712
#
_entry.id   0e3cf235051a0f87786a414654c41712
#
_cell.length_a   1.000
_cell.length_b   1.000
_cell.length_c   1.000
_cell.angle_alpha   90.00
_cell.angle_beta   90.00
_cell.angle_gamma   90.00
#
_symmetry.space_group_name_H-M   'P 1'
#
loop_
_entity.id
_entity.type
_entity.pdbx_description
1 polymer ?
#
loop_
_entity_poly.entity_id
_entity_poly.type
_entity_poly.pdbx_seq_one_letter_code
_entity_poly.pdbx_strand_id
1 'polypeptide(L)'
;MAGTEAASSAKECELCGLGCGKHPYTQRVHDRERFFCCLGCMNVYLILAESCVAGQDFRETELFKRSLELGLISQGSERPPVAQREVHSDASVQELLLQVQGMWCTSCAWLIEYALKKMPGVVDVEVSFASDLVKVKYQPQYIPPDRIVKRIESLGYKAQEFRAGVEADDAENRALVLRFGIAAFLWMNVMYLSMTLYISFFERISDSIRQYVPFFIWALATPVVFYCGYPILRLAWRGLVNGAIRMEALLSLGILAAYFFSIVQSFRGDRHIYFDTACVIVALVLAGKLIERNAKGRASRWITLLHRMMPNKARLLVGGQEHFVSIEALQPGQVVVVKAGERIPVDGTVVEGESHADESLLTGESNPVAKRPGEATAAGSVNLDGILHVRALRTACDSTLASVVAMVEHALSTRSPLERIVDRVSRIFVPCVVVVSLLTFGALWFWGGLNLGSSLMRAISVLVIACPCALGMATPLAITAAMGSASRQGILFRDGGVLEKLRKVDAVVLDKTGTITEGNFSALDFDICMREEPAAVMADAAKAPLDTNSNCKTASRRALAQLRTEALSLAASVEQYSEHPLGKALVALAGAEGIRLKEASSIEVLKGQGITGSVDGRHVVIGNRKLLEDQGVSLDSDLEEQAQQWESQGKTVAFLGWNHEVRGMAAFGDRIRTDAIDLVADLKRKGIVVYVVSGDSRATTRSVALQVGADNQQSEVLPEQKADFVKKLQSGGAVVAMVGDGINDAPALAQADLGVAMGSGTDIAMKAAAVVLMKSSLRQIPEIFSLSARTIRIIKQNLFWAFFYNTLGISLAIAGILNPILAAAAMLLSSVSVIANSLRLANR
;
A
#
# COMPACT_ATOMS: atom_id res chain seq x y z
N MET A 1 -14.60 -28.21 44.97
CA MET A 1 -13.45 -28.95 44.42
C MET A 1 -12.93 -28.15 43.24
N ALA A 2 -11.79 -27.57 43.43
CA ALA A 2 -11.18 -26.61 42.52
C ALA A 2 -10.52 -27.33 41.33
N GLY A 3 -10.85 -26.92 40.12
CA GLY A 3 -10.11 -27.25 38.93
C GLY A 3 -9.19 -26.09 38.58
N THR A 4 -7.91 -26.27 38.81
CA THR A 4 -6.83 -25.35 38.47
C THR A 4 -6.66 -25.30 36.96
N GLU A 5 -7.04 -24.18 36.33
CA GLU A 5 -6.63 -23.83 34.97
C GLU A 5 -5.13 -23.50 34.96
N ALA A 6 -4.39 -24.27 34.19
CA ALA A 6 -2.97 -24.06 33.95
C ALA A 6 -2.76 -22.77 33.19
N ALA A 7 -2.16 -21.76 33.81
CA ALA A 7 -1.62 -20.57 33.16
C ALA A 7 -0.63 -21.01 32.06
N SER A 8 -0.89 -20.65 30.78
CA SER A 8 0.05 -20.82 29.70
C SER A 8 1.28 -19.96 30.00
N SER A 9 2.39 -20.59 30.36
CA SER A 9 3.68 -19.93 30.59
C SER A 9 4.08 -19.20 29.34
N ALA A 10 4.24 -17.88 29.42
CA ALA A 10 4.77 -17.08 28.35
C ALA A 10 6.16 -17.65 27.98
N LYS A 11 6.33 -18.07 26.72
CA LYS A 11 7.58 -18.64 26.21
C LYS A 11 8.64 -17.54 26.20
N GLU A 12 9.79 -17.80 26.79
CA GLU A 12 10.93 -16.88 26.85
C GLU A 12 11.95 -17.20 25.74
N CYS A 13 12.63 -16.15 25.26
CA CYS A 13 13.67 -16.30 24.26
C CYS A 13 14.91 -16.97 24.87
N GLU A 14 15.35 -18.06 24.31
CA GLU A 14 16.50 -18.83 24.78
C GLU A 14 17.81 -18.04 24.79
N LEU A 15 17.96 -17.05 23.94
CA LEU A 15 19.16 -16.22 23.88
C LEU A 15 19.15 -15.04 24.85
N CYS A 16 18.11 -14.20 24.81
CA CYS A 16 18.07 -12.94 25.53
C CYS A 16 17.13 -12.92 26.75
N GLY A 17 16.38 -14.01 27.03
CA GLY A 17 15.48 -14.11 28.17
C GLY A 17 14.20 -13.27 28.08
N LEU A 18 14.01 -12.48 27.01
CA LEU A 18 12.82 -11.68 26.83
C LEU A 18 11.61 -12.54 26.48
N GLY A 19 10.41 -12.14 26.94
CA GLY A 19 9.17 -12.81 26.55
C GLY A 19 9.03 -12.83 25.04
N CYS A 20 8.83 -14.01 24.48
CA CYS A 20 8.48 -14.16 23.08
C CYS A 20 7.02 -13.74 22.91
N GLY A 21 6.71 -12.86 21.96
CA GLY A 21 5.34 -12.46 21.65
C GLY A 21 4.44 -13.64 21.25
N LYS A 22 3.22 -13.38 20.82
CA LYS A 22 2.24 -14.44 20.49
C LYS A 22 2.76 -15.47 19.47
N HIS A 23 3.79 -15.13 18.69
CA HIS A 23 4.38 -15.99 17.66
C HIS A 23 5.92 -16.04 17.80
N PRO A 24 6.47 -16.90 18.69
CA PRO A 24 7.91 -17.05 18.84
C PRO A 24 8.54 -17.69 17.59
N TYR A 25 9.75 -17.25 17.26
CA TYR A 25 10.56 -17.98 16.30
C TYR A 25 11.01 -19.30 16.93
N THR A 26 10.78 -20.41 16.26
CA THR A 26 11.09 -21.74 16.78
C THR A 26 12.13 -22.42 15.91
N GLN A 27 13.13 -23.04 16.54
CA GLN A 27 14.13 -23.85 15.89
C GLN A 27 14.38 -25.10 16.71
N ARG A 28 14.51 -26.23 16.03
CA ARG A 28 14.86 -27.49 16.69
C ARG A 28 16.37 -27.63 16.76
N VAL A 29 16.91 -27.59 17.98
CA VAL A 29 18.37 -27.73 18.22
C VAL A 29 18.58 -28.82 19.24
N HIS A 30 19.38 -29.85 18.92
CA HIS A 30 19.64 -31.02 19.77
C HIS A 30 18.36 -31.68 20.31
N ASP A 31 17.41 -31.99 19.41
CA ASP A 31 16.13 -32.65 19.70
C ASP A 31 15.16 -31.88 20.62
N ARG A 32 15.47 -30.63 20.97
CA ARG A 32 14.56 -29.74 21.73
C ARG A 32 14.12 -28.55 20.86
N GLU A 33 12.84 -28.21 20.96
CA GLU A 33 12.28 -27.02 20.34
C GLU A 33 12.64 -25.81 21.18
N ARG A 34 13.36 -24.83 20.59
CA ARG A 34 13.80 -23.59 21.25
C ARG A 34 13.02 -22.41 20.72
N PHE A 35 12.73 -21.46 21.61
CA PHE A 35 11.91 -20.30 21.30
C PHE A 35 12.74 -19.03 21.32
N PHE A 36 12.50 -18.12 20.32
CA PHE A 36 13.24 -16.88 20.17
C PHE A 36 12.30 -15.71 19.89
N CYS A 37 12.60 -14.54 20.45
CA CYS A 37 11.81 -13.33 20.25
C CYS A 37 11.93 -12.73 18.84
N CYS A 38 13.04 -13.00 18.13
CA CYS A 38 13.26 -12.54 16.76
C CYS A 38 14.27 -13.44 16.03
N LEU A 39 14.32 -13.31 14.70
CA LEU A 39 15.24 -14.05 13.84
C LEU A 39 16.71 -13.77 14.19
N GLY A 40 17.02 -12.54 14.63
CA GLY A 40 18.36 -12.17 15.07
C GLY A 40 18.81 -12.99 16.28
N CYS A 41 17.94 -13.14 17.30
CA CYS A 41 18.24 -13.98 18.45
C CYS A 41 18.39 -15.46 18.08
N MET A 42 17.57 -15.96 17.17
CA MET A 42 17.68 -17.33 16.66
C MET A 42 19.02 -17.57 15.95
N ASN A 43 19.42 -16.68 15.03
CA ASN A 43 20.66 -16.84 14.27
C ASN A 43 21.91 -16.70 15.17
N VAL A 44 21.91 -15.73 16.09
CA VAL A 44 23.01 -15.57 17.06
C VAL A 44 23.11 -16.79 17.98
N TYR A 45 21.96 -17.33 18.42
CA TYR A 45 21.94 -18.58 19.21
C TYR A 45 22.53 -19.75 18.42
N LEU A 46 22.17 -19.91 17.15
CA LEU A 46 22.71 -21.00 16.30
C LEU A 46 24.22 -20.87 16.13
N ILE A 47 24.73 -19.67 15.87
CA ILE A 47 26.17 -19.41 15.73
C ILE A 47 26.91 -19.75 17.06
N LEU A 48 26.33 -19.34 18.18
CA LEU A 48 26.89 -19.64 19.50
C LEU A 48 26.83 -21.14 19.84
N ALA A 49 25.72 -21.80 19.50
CA ALA A 49 25.53 -23.23 19.73
C ALA A 49 26.46 -24.10 18.86
N GLU A 50 26.75 -23.68 17.61
CA GLU A 50 27.71 -24.34 16.71
C GLU A 50 29.17 -24.15 17.15
N SER A 51 29.47 -23.05 17.86
CA SER A 51 30.81 -22.77 18.37
C SER A 51 31.13 -23.41 19.73
N CYS A 52 30.14 -24.07 20.37
CA CYS A 52 30.31 -24.73 21.66
C CYS A 52 30.74 -26.20 21.52
N VAL A 53 31.66 -26.63 22.38
CA VAL A 53 32.01 -28.05 22.51
C VAL A 53 30.82 -28.78 23.19
N ALA A 54 30.50 -29.97 22.76
CA ALA A 54 29.39 -30.78 23.25
C ALA A 54 29.38 -30.87 24.81
N GLY A 55 28.34 -30.25 25.44
CA GLY A 55 28.15 -30.27 26.90
C GLY A 55 28.44 -28.94 27.61
N GLN A 56 28.95 -27.90 26.93
CA GLN A 56 29.23 -26.59 27.48
C GLN A 56 28.04 -25.64 27.27
N ASP A 57 27.64 -24.87 28.31
CA ASP A 57 26.61 -23.85 28.17
C ASP A 57 27.20 -22.67 27.34
N PHE A 58 26.55 -22.33 26.23
CA PHE A 58 26.96 -21.23 25.37
C PHE A 58 27.05 -19.88 26.09
N ARG A 59 26.35 -19.73 27.22
CA ARG A 59 26.36 -18.51 28.06
C ARG A 59 27.71 -18.31 28.79
N GLU A 60 28.50 -19.36 28.93
CA GLU A 60 29.82 -19.30 29.56
C GLU A 60 30.95 -18.98 28.58
N THR A 61 30.63 -18.96 27.27
CA THR A 61 31.64 -18.69 26.24
C THR A 61 32.09 -17.21 26.22
N GLU A 62 33.34 -17.00 25.91
CA GLU A 62 33.93 -15.65 25.73
C GLU A 62 33.17 -14.84 24.66
N LEU A 63 32.70 -15.52 23.62
CA LEU A 63 31.94 -14.90 22.54
C LEU A 63 30.60 -14.36 23.02
N PHE A 64 29.89 -15.07 23.89
CA PHE A 64 28.66 -14.63 24.52
C PHE A 64 28.87 -13.46 25.46
N LYS A 65 29.90 -13.51 26.32
CA LYS A 65 30.27 -12.44 27.26
C LYS A 65 30.60 -11.15 26.49
N ARG A 66 31.39 -11.28 25.42
CA ARG A 66 31.80 -10.12 24.60
C ARG A 66 30.61 -9.54 23.81
N SER A 67 29.66 -10.38 23.40
CA SER A 67 28.42 -9.94 22.76
C SER A 67 27.49 -9.21 23.73
N LEU A 68 27.51 -9.57 25.00
CA LEU A 68 26.83 -8.85 26.10
C LEU A 68 27.48 -7.48 26.36
N GLU A 69 28.81 -7.43 26.47
CA GLU A 69 29.59 -6.17 26.68
C GLU A 69 29.41 -5.18 25.52
N LEU A 70 29.27 -5.69 24.29
CA LEU A 70 29.03 -4.86 23.09
C LEU A 70 27.56 -4.47 22.93
N GLY A 71 26.66 -4.88 23.83
CA GLY A 71 25.24 -4.57 23.76
C GLY A 71 24.48 -5.27 22.61
N LEU A 72 25.07 -6.29 22.00
CA LEU A 72 24.44 -7.08 20.93
C LEU A 72 23.38 -8.06 21.46
N ILE A 73 23.52 -8.45 22.74
CA ILE A 73 22.56 -9.31 23.46
C ILE A 73 22.20 -8.61 24.76
N SER A 74 20.89 -8.37 25.00
CA SER A 74 20.40 -7.83 26.27
C SER A 74 19.90 -8.96 27.17
N GLN A 75 20.34 -9.03 28.43
CA GLN A 75 19.68 -9.85 29.45
C GLN A 75 18.62 -9.02 30.15
N GLY A 76 17.36 -9.41 30.01
CA GLY A 76 16.26 -8.79 30.74
C GLY A 76 16.25 -9.26 32.18
N SER A 77 16.66 -8.43 33.13
CA SER A 77 16.34 -8.56 34.53
C SER A 77 15.27 -7.54 34.88
N GLU A 78 14.14 -8.03 35.29
CA GLU A 78 12.92 -7.37 35.73
C GLU A 78 11.84 -7.12 34.66
N ARG A 79 10.75 -7.86 34.84
CA ARG A 79 9.52 -7.73 34.09
C ARG A 79 8.77 -6.47 34.54
N PRO A 80 8.40 -5.55 33.67
CA PRO A 80 7.29 -4.66 33.99
C PRO A 80 6.01 -5.51 34.16
N PRO A 81 5.13 -5.17 35.11
CA PRO A 81 3.91 -5.94 35.35
C PRO A 81 3.07 -5.94 34.04
N VAL A 82 2.79 -7.14 33.56
CA VAL A 82 1.89 -7.36 32.43
C VAL A 82 0.49 -6.95 32.89
N ALA A 83 0.04 -5.78 32.44
CA ALA A 83 -1.35 -5.40 32.61
C ALA A 83 -2.22 -6.42 31.88
N GLN A 84 -3.06 -7.11 32.61
CA GLN A 84 -4.07 -8.01 32.08
C GLN A 84 -4.97 -7.20 31.15
N ARG A 85 -4.91 -7.48 29.85
CA ARG A 85 -5.88 -6.99 28.89
C ARG A 85 -7.23 -7.61 29.26
N GLU A 86 -8.18 -6.79 29.68
CA GLU A 86 -9.59 -7.15 29.64
C GLU A 86 -9.96 -7.44 28.19
N VAL A 87 -10.24 -8.68 27.92
CA VAL A 87 -10.73 -9.16 26.64
C VAL A 87 -12.17 -8.69 26.52
N HIS A 88 -12.40 -7.60 25.81
CA HIS A 88 -13.76 -7.27 25.38
C HIS A 88 -14.27 -8.37 24.46
N SER A 89 -15.35 -8.98 24.90
CA SER A 89 -16.04 -10.12 24.32
C SER A 89 -16.91 -9.71 23.11
N ASP A 90 -16.29 -9.38 21.99
CA ASP A 90 -16.90 -9.61 20.68
C ASP A 90 -16.10 -10.71 19.99
N ALA A 91 -16.12 -11.86 20.63
CA ALA A 91 -15.30 -13.00 20.30
C ALA A 91 -16.02 -13.89 19.33
N SER A 92 -15.77 -13.77 18.03
CA SER A 92 -16.08 -14.92 17.23
C SER A 92 -15.32 -15.10 15.93
N VAL A 93 -14.76 -14.07 15.34
CA VAL A 93 -14.06 -14.19 14.05
C VAL A 93 -12.64 -13.65 14.14
N GLN A 94 -11.64 -14.52 13.91
CA GLN A 94 -10.24 -14.12 13.78
C GLN A 94 -9.82 -14.15 12.31
N GLU A 95 -8.85 -13.32 11.95
CA GLU A 95 -8.23 -13.30 10.62
C GLU A 95 -6.86 -14.00 10.68
N LEU A 96 -6.64 -14.93 9.75
CA LEU A 96 -5.37 -15.63 9.55
C LEU A 96 -4.86 -15.32 8.16
N LEU A 97 -3.66 -14.74 8.06
CA LEU A 97 -2.99 -14.47 6.80
C LEU A 97 -1.90 -15.51 6.58
N LEU A 98 -2.03 -16.28 5.49
CA LEU A 98 -1.10 -17.36 5.14
C LEU A 98 -0.40 -17.03 3.83
N GLN A 99 0.89 -17.29 3.77
CA GLN A 99 1.65 -17.36 2.52
C GLN A 99 1.59 -18.79 1.99
N VAL A 100 1.14 -18.95 0.75
CA VAL A 100 0.98 -20.27 0.14
C VAL A 100 1.90 -20.41 -1.06
N GLN A 101 2.85 -21.33 -0.96
CA GLN A 101 3.78 -21.65 -2.03
C GLN A 101 3.22 -22.74 -2.95
N GLY A 102 3.61 -22.68 -4.22
CA GLY A 102 3.21 -23.67 -5.23
C GLY A 102 1.88 -23.37 -5.91
N MET A 103 1.35 -22.14 -5.79
CA MET A 103 0.24 -21.69 -6.63
C MET A 103 0.73 -21.39 -8.04
N TRP A 104 0.34 -22.25 -9.02
CA TRP A 104 0.83 -22.15 -10.40
C TRP A 104 -0.11 -21.37 -11.33
N CYS A 105 -1.36 -21.16 -10.90
CA CYS A 105 -2.37 -20.45 -11.70
C CYS A 105 -3.51 -19.94 -10.82
N THR A 106 -4.36 -19.09 -11.37
CA THR A 106 -5.56 -18.57 -10.68
C THR A 106 -6.52 -19.69 -10.26
N SER A 107 -6.56 -20.80 -11.03
CA SER A 107 -7.36 -21.97 -10.66
C SER A 107 -6.85 -22.65 -9.37
N CYS A 108 -5.56 -22.56 -9.06
CA CYS A 108 -5.00 -23.02 -7.79
C CYS A 108 -5.58 -22.22 -6.63
N ALA A 109 -5.60 -20.88 -6.77
CA ALA A 109 -6.18 -19.99 -5.80
C ALA A 109 -7.67 -20.27 -5.57
N TRP A 110 -8.42 -20.51 -6.64
CA TRP A 110 -9.83 -20.91 -6.52
C TRP A 110 -10.03 -22.24 -5.78
N LEU A 111 -9.17 -23.24 -6.03
CA LEU A 111 -9.30 -24.53 -5.34
C LEU A 111 -9.07 -24.39 -3.83
N ILE A 112 -8.05 -23.63 -3.43
CA ILE A 112 -7.78 -23.38 -2.03
C ILE A 112 -8.98 -22.69 -1.38
N GLU A 113 -9.53 -21.66 -2.03
CA GLU A 113 -10.70 -20.94 -1.56
C GLU A 113 -11.92 -21.87 -1.42
N TYR A 114 -12.21 -22.67 -2.44
CA TYR A 114 -13.30 -23.62 -2.44
C TYR A 114 -13.17 -24.70 -1.35
N ALA A 115 -11.97 -25.23 -1.17
CA ALA A 115 -11.70 -26.27 -0.18
C ALA A 115 -11.79 -25.76 1.26
N LEU A 116 -11.35 -24.52 1.50
CA LEU A 116 -11.40 -23.90 2.82
C LEU A 116 -12.83 -23.43 3.17
N LYS A 117 -13.58 -22.88 2.21
CA LYS A 117 -14.98 -22.45 2.44
C LYS A 117 -15.92 -23.61 2.82
N LYS A 118 -15.54 -24.85 2.49
CA LYS A 118 -16.29 -26.05 2.90
C LYS A 118 -15.97 -26.53 4.33
N MET A 119 -14.98 -25.94 5.00
CA MET A 119 -14.61 -26.34 6.34
C MET A 119 -15.53 -25.69 7.38
N PRO A 120 -16.05 -26.46 8.35
CA PRO A 120 -16.84 -25.89 9.44
C PRO A 120 -15.97 -24.96 10.28
N GLY A 121 -16.50 -23.78 10.65
CA GLY A 121 -15.79 -22.76 11.40
C GLY A 121 -15.01 -21.75 10.55
N VAL A 122 -14.95 -21.92 9.23
CA VAL A 122 -14.43 -20.93 8.31
C VAL A 122 -15.58 -20.04 7.83
N VAL A 123 -15.44 -18.72 8.03
CA VAL A 123 -16.47 -17.72 7.71
C VAL A 123 -16.29 -17.20 6.29
N ASP A 124 -15.05 -16.80 5.95
CA ASP A 124 -14.72 -16.31 4.62
C ASP A 124 -13.26 -16.60 4.27
N VAL A 125 -12.99 -16.70 2.97
CA VAL A 125 -11.65 -16.97 2.45
C VAL A 125 -11.43 -16.15 1.20
N GLU A 126 -10.34 -15.40 1.19
CA GLU A 126 -9.86 -14.68 0.02
C GLU A 126 -8.46 -15.19 -0.33
N VAL A 127 -8.24 -15.57 -1.58
CA VAL A 127 -6.96 -16.08 -2.07
C VAL A 127 -6.47 -15.22 -3.22
N SER A 128 -5.35 -14.56 -3.04
CA SER A 128 -4.71 -13.78 -4.09
C SER A 128 -3.58 -14.57 -4.75
N PHE A 129 -3.76 -14.85 -6.03
CA PHE A 129 -2.74 -15.52 -6.82
C PHE A 129 -1.53 -14.61 -7.10
N ALA A 130 -1.75 -13.29 -7.22
CA ALA A 130 -0.69 -12.33 -7.55
C ALA A 130 0.35 -12.16 -6.42
N SER A 131 -0.12 -12.21 -5.17
CA SER A 131 0.70 -12.03 -3.97
C SER A 131 1.07 -13.34 -3.27
N ASP A 132 0.49 -14.48 -3.71
CA ASP A 132 0.58 -15.80 -3.07
C ASP A 132 0.07 -15.80 -1.62
N LEU A 133 -0.89 -14.89 -1.30
CA LEU A 133 -1.50 -14.74 0.02
C LEU A 133 -2.89 -15.36 0.08
N VAL A 134 -3.19 -15.94 1.24
CA VAL A 134 -4.49 -16.50 1.61
C VAL A 134 -4.95 -15.86 2.91
N LYS A 135 -6.04 -15.12 2.86
CA LYS A 135 -6.68 -14.53 4.01
C LYS A 135 -7.88 -15.38 4.40
N VAL A 136 -7.91 -15.88 5.64
CA VAL A 136 -8.98 -16.72 6.16
C VAL A 136 -9.59 -16.06 7.37
N LYS A 137 -10.91 -15.80 7.31
CA LYS A 137 -11.71 -15.42 8.47
C LYS A 137 -12.30 -16.68 9.08
N TYR A 138 -11.98 -16.97 10.32
CA TYR A 138 -12.39 -18.21 10.96
C TYR A 138 -12.79 -18.00 12.42
N GLN A 139 -13.51 -18.96 12.97
CA GLN A 139 -13.91 -18.98 14.38
C GLN A 139 -12.99 -19.94 15.14
N PRO A 140 -12.10 -19.45 16.03
CA PRO A 140 -11.12 -20.27 16.74
C PRO A 140 -11.74 -21.36 17.61
N GLN A 141 -12.98 -21.16 18.03
CA GLN A 141 -13.75 -22.13 18.84
C GLN A 141 -14.05 -23.44 18.08
N TYR A 142 -14.21 -23.34 16.74
CA TYR A 142 -14.58 -24.49 15.88
C TYR A 142 -13.39 -25.08 15.14
N ILE A 143 -12.40 -24.26 14.78
CA ILE A 143 -11.28 -24.70 13.97
C ILE A 143 -9.97 -24.03 14.41
N PRO A 144 -8.93 -24.80 14.78
CA PRO A 144 -7.60 -24.25 15.04
C PRO A 144 -6.86 -23.91 13.73
N PRO A 145 -5.96 -22.91 13.74
CA PRO A 145 -5.17 -22.50 12.57
C PRO A 145 -4.43 -23.66 11.87
N ASP A 146 -3.89 -24.60 12.64
CA ASP A 146 -3.15 -25.76 12.12
C ASP A 146 -4.00 -26.67 11.21
N ARG A 147 -5.31 -26.75 11.46
CA ARG A 147 -6.20 -27.51 10.56
C ARG A 147 -6.40 -26.83 9.21
N ILE A 148 -6.41 -25.50 9.20
CA ILE A 148 -6.50 -24.69 7.98
C ILE A 148 -5.23 -24.91 7.15
N VAL A 149 -4.05 -24.81 7.79
CA VAL A 149 -2.75 -25.06 7.15
C VAL A 149 -2.69 -26.48 6.60
N LYS A 150 -3.01 -27.52 7.40
CA LYS A 150 -3.03 -28.92 6.97
C LYS A 150 -3.98 -29.16 5.81
N ARG A 151 -5.11 -28.47 5.75
CA ARG A 151 -6.03 -28.56 4.61
C ARG A 151 -5.41 -28.06 3.32
N ILE A 152 -4.72 -26.90 3.38
CA ILE A 152 -3.99 -26.38 2.21
C ILE A 152 -2.87 -27.34 1.80
N GLU A 153 -2.15 -27.92 2.76
CA GLU A 153 -1.09 -28.89 2.48
C GLU A 153 -1.63 -30.19 1.86
N SER A 154 -2.80 -30.64 2.27
CA SER A 154 -3.48 -31.80 1.67
C SER A 154 -3.80 -31.61 0.19
N LEU A 155 -4.00 -30.36 -0.24
CA LEU A 155 -4.21 -29.99 -1.64
C LEU A 155 -2.89 -29.93 -2.44
N GLY A 156 -1.75 -30.03 -1.75
CA GLY A 156 -0.43 -30.06 -2.38
C GLY A 156 0.38 -28.80 -2.39
N TYR A 157 -0.12 -27.79 -1.70
CA TYR A 157 0.57 -26.53 -1.50
C TYR A 157 1.32 -26.55 -0.16
N LYS A 158 2.31 -25.65 -0.01
CA LYS A 158 2.92 -25.39 1.28
C LYS A 158 2.32 -24.10 1.82
N ALA A 159 1.71 -24.15 2.99
CA ALA A 159 1.16 -23.01 3.67
C ALA A 159 1.95 -22.72 4.95
N GLN A 160 2.30 -21.48 5.14
CA GLN A 160 2.91 -20.99 6.38
C GLN A 160 2.27 -19.66 6.74
N GLU A 161 2.23 -19.34 8.02
CA GLU A 161 1.77 -18.05 8.46
C GLU A 161 2.63 -16.96 7.80
N PHE A 162 1.97 -15.93 7.26
CA PHE A 162 2.69 -14.85 6.60
C PHE A 162 3.51 -14.11 7.64
N ARG A 163 4.83 -14.22 7.53
CA ARG A 163 5.79 -13.48 8.33
C ARG A 163 6.66 -12.68 7.39
N ALA A 164 6.64 -11.39 7.59
CA ALA A 164 7.48 -10.49 6.82
C ALA A 164 8.97 -10.77 7.06
N GLY A 165 9.72 -10.93 5.98
CA GLY A 165 11.19 -11.06 6.02
C GLY A 165 11.75 -12.47 5.95
N VAL A 166 10.93 -13.52 5.89
CA VAL A 166 11.44 -14.88 5.66
C VAL A 166 11.58 -15.13 4.16
N GLU A 167 12.79 -15.33 3.69
CA GLU A 167 13.14 -15.70 2.31
C GLU A 167 12.72 -17.16 1.98
N ALA A 168 11.45 -17.49 2.19
CA ALA A 168 10.91 -18.81 1.83
C ALA A 168 10.90 -19.06 0.31
N ASP A 169 11.20 -18.03 -0.47
CA ASP A 169 11.06 -18.01 -1.93
C ASP A 169 12.28 -18.57 -2.66
N ASP A 170 13.46 -18.58 -2.05
CA ASP A 170 14.71 -18.97 -2.72
C ASP A 170 14.83 -20.47 -3.01
N ALA A 171 14.36 -21.32 -2.12
CA ALA A 171 14.50 -22.77 -2.29
C ALA A 171 13.64 -23.32 -3.44
N GLU A 172 12.39 -22.83 -3.56
CA GLU A 172 11.49 -23.23 -4.64
C GLU A 172 11.94 -22.66 -5.98
N ASN A 173 12.44 -21.41 -5.97
CA ASN A 173 12.99 -20.78 -7.17
C ASN A 173 14.23 -21.52 -7.67
N ARG A 174 15.16 -21.89 -6.79
CA ARG A 174 16.33 -22.72 -7.13
C ARG A 174 15.92 -24.07 -7.70
N ALA A 175 14.91 -24.72 -7.10
CA ALA A 175 14.40 -26.00 -7.61
C ALA A 175 13.78 -25.85 -9.01
N LEU A 176 13.07 -24.75 -9.28
CA LEU A 176 12.48 -24.46 -10.59
C LEU A 176 13.56 -24.19 -11.65
N VAL A 177 14.58 -23.38 -11.30
CA VAL A 177 15.75 -23.10 -12.16
C VAL A 177 16.51 -24.38 -12.49
N LEU A 178 16.77 -25.23 -11.49
CA LEU A 178 17.46 -26.50 -11.69
C LEU A 178 16.68 -27.43 -12.63
N ARG A 179 15.37 -27.59 -12.41
CA ARG A 179 14.51 -28.40 -13.29
C ARG A 179 14.46 -27.85 -14.71
N PHE A 180 14.35 -26.52 -14.86
CA PHE A 180 14.41 -25.89 -16.18
C PHE A 180 15.77 -26.16 -16.87
N GLY A 181 16.88 -25.97 -16.15
CA GLY A 181 18.21 -26.20 -16.69
C GLY A 181 18.41 -27.65 -17.18
N ILE A 182 17.99 -28.65 -16.36
CA ILE A 182 18.01 -30.05 -16.73
C ILE A 182 17.09 -30.32 -17.93
N ALA A 183 15.86 -29.81 -17.91
CA ALA A 183 14.90 -29.99 -19.01
C ALA A 183 15.42 -29.41 -20.32
N ALA A 184 15.98 -28.20 -20.29
CA ALA A 184 16.55 -27.54 -21.47
C ALA A 184 17.75 -28.30 -22.04
N PHE A 185 18.65 -28.71 -21.17
CA PHE A 185 19.83 -29.49 -21.57
C PHE A 185 19.43 -30.83 -22.21
N LEU A 186 18.59 -31.60 -21.56
CA LEU A 186 18.15 -32.89 -22.08
C LEU A 186 17.29 -32.76 -23.33
N TRP A 187 16.41 -31.77 -23.40
CA TRP A 187 15.62 -31.46 -24.58
C TRP A 187 16.50 -31.14 -25.79
N MET A 188 17.56 -30.33 -25.64
CA MET A 188 18.50 -30.03 -26.71
C MET A 188 19.17 -31.32 -27.26
N ASN A 189 19.55 -32.24 -26.37
CA ASN A 189 20.11 -33.54 -26.79
C ASN A 189 19.05 -34.40 -27.49
N VAL A 190 17.84 -34.49 -26.97
CA VAL A 190 16.71 -35.19 -27.62
C VAL A 190 16.45 -34.59 -29.01
N MET A 191 16.45 -33.28 -29.14
CA MET A 191 16.24 -32.59 -30.41
C MET A 191 17.36 -32.90 -31.42
N TYR A 192 18.63 -32.89 -30.96
CA TYR A 192 19.76 -33.23 -31.79
C TYR A 192 19.66 -34.67 -32.30
N LEU A 193 19.34 -35.62 -31.43
CA LEU A 193 19.14 -37.03 -31.82
C LEU A 193 17.91 -37.22 -32.71
N SER A 194 16.82 -36.54 -32.47
CA SER A 194 15.62 -36.56 -33.31
C SER A 194 15.91 -35.99 -34.70
N MET A 195 16.74 -34.94 -34.78
CA MET A 195 17.16 -34.34 -36.06
C MET A 195 17.95 -35.34 -36.93
N THR A 196 18.76 -36.21 -36.32
CA THR A 196 19.46 -37.29 -37.07
C THR A 196 18.49 -38.28 -37.72
N LEU A 197 17.34 -38.56 -37.06
CA LEU A 197 16.29 -39.40 -37.62
C LEU A 197 15.54 -38.70 -38.77
N TYR A 198 15.32 -37.38 -38.69
CA TYR A 198 14.66 -36.61 -39.75
C TYR A 198 15.56 -36.40 -40.96
N ILE A 199 16.88 -36.09 -40.74
CA ILE A 199 17.87 -35.90 -41.81
C ILE A 199 18.20 -37.21 -42.52
N SER A 200 18.09 -38.38 -41.85
CA SER A 200 18.29 -39.68 -42.44
C SER A 200 17.32 -40.00 -43.60
N PHE A 201 16.36 -39.11 -43.86
CA PHE A 201 15.55 -39.12 -45.07
C PHE A 201 16.39 -38.84 -46.34
N PHE A 202 17.54 -38.13 -46.20
CA PHE A 202 18.41 -37.74 -47.29
C PHE A 202 19.73 -38.57 -47.40
N GLU A 203 20.13 -39.24 -46.31
CA GLU A 203 21.36 -40.06 -46.31
C GLU A 203 21.13 -41.47 -45.72
N ARG A 204 21.81 -42.50 -46.29
CA ARG A 204 21.72 -43.88 -45.79
C ARG A 204 22.51 -44.09 -44.48
N ILE A 205 21.86 -43.83 -43.36
CA ILE A 205 22.39 -44.32 -42.06
C ILE A 205 22.17 -45.81 -41.95
N SER A 206 23.17 -46.56 -41.42
CA SER A 206 23.09 -48.02 -41.27
C SER A 206 21.84 -48.39 -40.42
N ASP A 207 21.09 -49.40 -40.89
CA ASP A 207 19.84 -49.82 -40.24
C ASP A 207 20.02 -50.23 -38.77
N SER A 208 21.23 -50.70 -38.40
CA SER A 208 21.59 -51.05 -37.01
C SER A 208 21.59 -49.87 -36.06
N ILE A 209 22.09 -48.70 -36.45
CA ILE A 209 22.07 -47.47 -35.61
C ILE A 209 20.65 -46.93 -35.48
N ARG A 210 19.91 -47.01 -36.56
CA ARG A 210 18.54 -46.51 -36.69
C ARG A 210 17.56 -47.19 -35.75
N GLN A 211 17.76 -48.48 -35.45
CA GLN A 211 16.89 -49.26 -34.56
C GLN A 211 17.03 -48.86 -33.09
N TYR A 212 18.21 -48.38 -32.67
CA TYR A 212 18.50 -48.06 -31.26
C TYR A 212 18.28 -46.60 -30.89
N VAL A 213 18.36 -45.67 -31.84
CA VAL A 213 18.20 -44.21 -31.57
C VAL A 213 16.91 -43.87 -30.86
N PRO A 214 15.71 -44.44 -31.21
CA PRO A 214 14.46 -44.15 -30.49
C PRO A 214 14.53 -44.48 -28.99
N PHE A 215 15.22 -45.57 -28.63
CA PHE A 215 15.36 -46.01 -27.24
C PHE A 215 16.29 -45.08 -26.43
N PHE A 216 17.35 -44.53 -27.07
CA PHE A 216 18.19 -43.50 -26.44
C PHE A 216 17.43 -42.20 -26.23
N ILE A 217 16.62 -41.74 -27.21
CA ILE A 217 15.77 -40.60 -27.09
C ILE A 217 14.75 -40.81 -25.97
N TRP A 218 14.14 -41.99 -25.88
CA TRP A 218 13.23 -42.36 -24.79
C TRP A 218 13.90 -42.27 -23.42
N ALA A 219 15.10 -42.81 -23.26
CA ALA A 219 15.87 -42.76 -22.02
C ALA A 219 16.15 -41.30 -21.57
N LEU A 220 16.49 -40.42 -22.51
CA LEU A 220 16.71 -38.99 -22.24
C LEU A 220 15.42 -38.22 -21.97
N ALA A 221 14.30 -38.57 -22.62
CA ALA A 221 13.01 -37.92 -22.46
C ALA A 221 12.33 -38.25 -21.12
N THR A 222 12.58 -39.45 -20.59
CA THR A 222 11.96 -39.93 -19.34
C THR A 222 12.24 -39.01 -18.14
N PRO A 223 13.48 -38.61 -17.82
CA PRO A 223 13.74 -37.67 -16.75
C PRO A 223 13.12 -36.28 -17.01
N VAL A 224 13.02 -35.81 -18.26
CA VAL A 224 12.37 -34.55 -18.58
C VAL A 224 10.90 -34.62 -18.22
N VAL A 225 10.19 -35.67 -18.62
CA VAL A 225 8.74 -35.79 -18.39
C VAL A 225 8.42 -36.04 -16.92
N PHE A 226 9.10 -36.97 -16.23
CA PHE A 226 8.73 -37.42 -14.89
C PHE A 226 9.45 -36.68 -13.76
N TYR A 227 10.70 -36.23 -13.94
CA TYR A 227 11.40 -35.46 -12.92
C TYR A 227 11.19 -33.94 -13.10
N CYS A 228 11.48 -33.42 -14.31
CA CYS A 228 11.32 -32.00 -14.56
C CYS A 228 9.81 -31.61 -14.65
N GLY A 229 8.99 -32.45 -15.32
CA GLY A 229 7.55 -32.30 -15.45
C GLY A 229 6.74 -32.67 -14.19
N TYR A 230 7.36 -33.25 -13.15
CA TYR A 230 6.69 -33.72 -11.93
C TYR A 230 5.73 -32.68 -11.31
N PRO A 231 6.09 -31.39 -11.18
CA PRO A 231 5.16 -30.39 -10.62
C PRO A 231 3.87 -30.27 -11.43
N ILE A 232 3.97 -30.32 -12.76
CA ILE A 232 2.83 -30.19 -13.68
C ILE A 232 1.93 -31.43 -13.52
N LEU A 233 2.52 -32.62 -13.56
CA LEU A 233 1.79 -33.89 -13.45
C LEU A 233 1.12 -34.05 -12.08
N ARG A 234 1.82 -33.70 -11.00
CA ARG A 234 1.30 -33.76 -9.63
C ARG A 234 0.08 -32.85 -9.44
N LEU A 235 0.13 -31.62 -9.96
CA LEU A 235 -0.96 -30.67 -9.86
C LEU A 235 -2.15 -31.09 -10.73
N ALA A 236 -1.92 -31.63 -11.93
CA ALA A 236 -2.94 -32.19 -12.78
C ALA A 236 -3.68 -33.36 -12.09
N TRP A 237 -2.94 -34.31 -11.52
CA TRP A 237 -3.52 -35.45 -10.80
C TRP A 237 -4.36 -35.00 -9.59
N ARG A 238 -3.83 -34.10 -8.78
CA ARG A 238 -4.57 -33.57 -7.62
C ARG A 238 -5.79 -32.77 -8.02
N GLY A 239 -5.72 -32.03 -9.13
CA GLY A 239 -6.88 -31.35 -9.71
C GLY A 239 -8.00 -32.33 -10.08
N LEU A 240 -7.65 -33.40 -10.76
CA LEU A 240 -8.60 -34.45 -11.16
C LEU A 240 -9.24 -35.14 -9.95
N VAL A 241 -8.45 -35.54 -8.96
CA VAL A 241 -8.96 -36.18 -7.74
C VAL A 241 -9.93 -35.26 -6.96
N ASN A 242 -9.72 -33.95 -7.01
CA ASN A 242 -10.61 -32.96 -6.36
C ASN A 242 -11.74 -32.46 -7.28
N GLY A 243 -11.98 -33.09 -8.43
CA GLY A 243 -13.06 -32.75 -9.37
C GLY A 243 -12.88 -31.43 -10.10
N ALA A 244 -11.64 -30.91 -10.17
CA ALA A 244 -11.32 -29.64 -10.84
C ALA A 244 -10.41 -29.90 -12.05
N ILE A 245 -10.94 -29.81 -13.26
CA ILE A 245 -10.15 -29.86 -14.50
C ILE A 245 -9.45 -28.50 -14.66
N ARG A 246 -8.13 -28.50 -14.64
CA ARG A 246 -7.31 -27.30 -14.68
C ARG A 246 -6.40 -27.28 -15.91
N MET A 247 -5.73 -26.14 -16.14
CA MET A 247 -4.78 -25.99 -17.24
C MET A 247 -3.62 -26.99 -17.17
N GLU A 248 -3.18 -27.40 -15.98
CA GLU A 248 -2.15 -28.42 -15.79
C GLU A 248 -2.61 -29.79 -16.31
N ALA A 249 -3.91 -30.06 -16.25
CA ALA A 249 -4.48 -31.28 -16.84
C ALA A 249 -4.39 -31.30 -18.37
N LEU A 250 -4.60 -30.14 -19.04
CA LEU A 250 -4.43 -30.03 -20.50
C LEU A 250 -2.99 -30.30 -20.92
N LEU A 251 -2.04 -29.63 -20.23
CA LEU A 251 -0.64 -29.79 -20.51
C LEU A 251 -0.15 -31.23 -20.22
N SER A 252 -0.58 -31.80 -19.10
CA SER A 252 -0.23 -33.17 -18.72
C SER A 252 -0.79 -34.19 -19.71
N LEU A 253 -2.01 -34.01 -20.16
CA LEU A 253 -2.62 -34.86 -21.18
C LEU A 253 -1.84 -34.80 -22.50
N GLY A 254 -1.45 -33.59 -22.94
CA GLY A 254 -0.64 -33.41 -24.15
C GLY A 254 0.76 -34.04 -24.02
N ILE A 255 1.45 -33.82 -22.89
CA ILE A 255 2.79 -34.37 -22.63
C ILE A 255 2.75 -35.91 -22.59
N LEU A 256 1.81 -36.47 -21.80
CA LEU A 256 1.69 -37.93 -21.64
C LEU A 256 1.22 -38.61 -22.94
N ALA A 257 0.32 -37.98 -23.68
CA ALA A 257 -0.15 -38.50 -24.96
C ALA A 257 1.04 -38.60 -25.98
N ALA A 258 1.82 -37.51 -26.11
CA ALA A 258 3.01 -37.51 -26.98
C ALA A 258 4.04 -38.57 -26.54
N TYR A 259 4.28 -38.64 -25.22
CA TYR A 259 5.27 -39.56 -24.64
C TYR A 259 4.87 -41.02 -24.83
N PHE A 260 3.68 -41.46 -24.45
CA PHE A 260 3.23 -42.84 -24.56
C PHE A 260 3.01 -43.26 -26.02
N PHE A 261 2.51 -42.36 -26.87
CA PHE A 261 2.41 -42.63 -28.30
C PHE A 261 3.80 -42.92 -28.90
N SER A 262 4.81 -42.12 -28.54
CA SER A 262 6.17 -42.31 -29.02
C SER A 262 6.78 -43.65 -28.55
N ILE A 263 6.48 -44.10 -27.33
CA ILE A 263 6.90 -45.42 -26.83
C ILE A 263 6.34 -46.53 -27.76
N VAL A 264 5.01 -46.51 -28.02
CA VAL A 264 4.36 -47.51 -28.87
C VAL A 264 4.97 -47.52 -30.28
N GLN A 265 5.23 -46.34 -30.85
CA GLN A 265 5.85 -46.24 -32.18
C GLN A 265 7.29 -46.73 -32.20
N SER A 266 8.09 -46.49 -31.13
CA SER A 266 9.46 -46.98 -30.99
C SER A 266 9.50 -48.52 -31.01
N PHE A 267 8.55 -49.21 -30.34
CA PHE A 267 8.45 -50.67 -30.37
C PHE A 267 7.95 -51.24 -31.70
N ARG A 268 7.15 -50.43 -32.47
CA ARG A 268 6.67 -50.77 -33.81
C ARG A 268 7.73 -50.54 -34.91
N GLY A 269 8.85 -49.90 -34.57
CA GLY A 269 9.88 -49.52 -35.54
C GLY A 269 9.47 -48.36 -36.45
N ASP A 270 8.41 -47.60 -36.09
CA ASP A 270 7.93 -46.47 -36.87
C ASP A 270 8.84 -45.26 -36.66
N ARG A 271 8.96 -44.42 -37.69
CA ARG A 271 9.80 -43.21 -37.72
C ARG A 271 9.19 -42.00 -37.05
N HIS A 272 7.86 -42.02 -36.83
CA HIS A 272 7.11 -40.91 -36.30
C HIS A 272 7.08 -40.96 -34.77
N ILE A 273 8.16 -40.54 -34.12
CA ILE A 273 8.25 -40.37 -32.66
C ILE A 273 8.21 -38.93 -32.32
N TYR A 274 7.60 -38.57 -31.14
CA TYR A 274 7.33 -37.19 -30.66
C TYR A 274 7.81 -36.96 -29.24
N PHE A 275 8.91 -37.63 -28.84
CA PHE A 275 9.55 -37.40 -27.55
C PHE A 275 10.08 -35.96 -27.42
N ASP A 276 10.59 -35.37 -28.52
CA ASP A 276 11.02 -34.00 -28.66
C ASP A 276 9.89 -33.02 -28.33
N THR A 277 8.68 -33.32 -28.81
CA THR A 277 7.47 -32.56 -28.51
C THR A 277 7.11 -32.59 -27.04
N ALA A 278 7.14 -33.77 -26.39
CA ALA A 278 6.88 -33.88 -24.95
C ALA A 278 7.92 -33.10 -24.13
N CYS A 279 9.20 -33.20 -24.49
CA CYS A 279 10.29 -32.52 -23.80
C CYS A 279 10.22 -30.99 -23.97
N VAL A 280 9.94 -30.47 -25.17
CA VAL A 280 9.85 -29.04 -25.42
C VAL A 280 8.69 -28.40 -24.69
N ILE A 281 7.52 -29.07 -24.62
CA ILE A 281 6.37 -28.57 -23.87
C ILE A 281 6.77 -28.40 -22.40
N VAL A 282 7.41 -29.40 -21.78
CA VAL A 282 7.88 -29.31 -20.38
C VAL A 282 8.87 -28.14 -20.22
N ALA A 283 9.88 -28.02 -21.08
CA ALA A 283 10.90 -26.99 -21.01
C ALA A 283 10.32 -25.59 -21.17
N LEU A 284 9.45 -25.35 -22.16
CA LEU A 284 8.83 -24.05 -22.39
C LEU A 284 7.83 -23.66 -21.30
N VAL A 285 7.08 -24.63 -20.73
CA VAL A 285 6.21 -24.39 -19.59
C VAL A 285 7.01 -23.99 -18.35
N LEU A 286 8.12 -24.67 -18.06
CA LEU A 286 9.00 -24.31 -16.95
C LEU A 286 9.63 -22.92 -17.16
N ALA A 287 10.09 -22.61 -18.39
CA ALA A 287 10.58 -21.27 -18.74
C ALA A 287 9.53 -20.20 -18.50
N GLY A 288 8.29 -20.44 -18.96
CA GLY A 288 7.16 -19.53 -18.74
C GLY A 288 6.90 -19.29 -17.26
N LYS A 289 6.92 -20.35 -16.44
CA LYS A 289 6.74 -20.25 -14.99
C LYS A 289 7.86 -19.51 -14.28
N LEU A 290 9.09 -19.64 -14.76
CA LEU A 290 10.23 -18.88 -14.22
C LEU A 290 10.08 -17.38 -14.48
N ILE A 291 9.71 -17.02 -15.71
CA ILE A 291 9.47 -15.61 -16.10
C ILE A 291 8.31 -15.02 -15.29
N GLU A 292 7.21 -15.77 -15.17
CA GLU A 292 6.03 -15.39 -14.38
C GLU A 292 6.39 -15.12 -12.92
N ARG A 293 7.15 -16.02 -12.29
CA ARG A 293 7.56 -15.89 -10.88
C ARG A 293 8.44 -14.66 -10.66
N ASN A 294 9.41 -14.45 -11.54
CA ASN A 294 10.26 -13.26 -11.48
C ASN A 294 9.46 -11.97 -11.65
N ALA A 295 8.44 -11.96 -12.50
CA ALA A 295 7.57 -10.80 -12.70
C ALA A 295 6.72 -10.50 -11.46
N LYS A 296 6.14 -11.55 -10.83
CA LYS A 296 5.42 -11.41 -9.56
C LYS A 296 6.32 -10.86 -8.45
N GLY A 297 7.52 -11.41 -8.29
CA GLY A 297 8.48 -10.95 -7.30
C GLY A 297 8.84 -9.47 -7.46
N ARG A 298 8.98 -8.98 -8.72
CA ARG A 298 9.21 -7.55 -8.99
C ARG A 298 8.01 -6.68 -8.60
N ALA A 299 6.80 -7.12 -8.90
CA ALA A 299 5.58 -6.39 -8.57
C ALA A 299 5.34 -6.31 -7.06
N SER A 300 5.70 -7.38 -6.30
CA SER A 300 5.48 -7.48 -4.84
C SER A 300 6.65 -6.97 -3.99
N ARG A 301 7.79 -6.59 -4.58
CA ARG A 301 9.01 -6.21 -3.84
C ARG A 301 8.78 -5.05 -2.86
N TRP A 302 7.87 -4.12 -3.18
CA TRP A 302 7.55 -2.99 -2.33
C TRP A 302 6.99 -3.39 -0.96
N ILE A 303 6.19 -4.45 -0.91
CA ILE A 303 5.61 -4.97 0.35
C ILE A 303 6.72 -5.45 1.29
N THR A 304 7.66 -6.23 0.73
CA THR A 304 8.81 -6.71 1.49
C THR A 304 9.66 -5.55 2.06
N LEU A 305 9.76 -4.45 1.31
CA LEU A 305 10.43 -3.23 1.79
C LEU A 305 9.69 -2.59 2.96
N LEU A 306 8.35 -2.40 2.87
CA LEU A 306 7.55 -1.84 3.95
C LEU A 306 7.69 -2.65 5.26
N HIS A 307 7.64 -3.97 5.16
CA HIS A 307 7.83 -4.83 6.33
C HIS A 307 9.24 -4.75 6.93
N ARG A 308 10.29 -4.64 6.10
CA ARG A 308 11.66 -4.45 6.58
C ARG A 308 11.87 -3.12 7.30
N MET A 309 10.95 -2.18 7.15
CA MET A 309 10.99 -0.89 7.84
C MET A 309 10.45 -0.94 9.27
N MET A 310 9.66 -1.94 9.61
CA MET A 310 9.19 -2.13 10.98
C MET A 310 10.36 -2.62 11.85
N PRO A 311 10.81 -1.85 12.85
CA PRO A 311 11.82 -2.33 13.77
C PRO A 311 11.25 -3.49 14.60
N ASN A 312 12.09 -4.47 14.91
CA ASN A 312 11.66 -5.60 15.75
C ASN A 312 11.91 -5.36 17.23
N LYS A 313 12.74 -4.38 17.57
CA LYS A 313 13.16 -4.03 18.93
C LYS A 313 13.17 -2.53 19.13
N ALA A 314 12.92 -2.11 20.36
CA ALA A 314 13.03 -0.71 20.77
C ALA A 314 13.88 -0.61 22.04
N ARG A 315 14.51 0.56 22.25
CA ARG A 315 15.24 0.90 23.48
C ARG A 315 14.30 1.60 24.45
N LEU A 316 13.82 0.90 25.43
CA LEU A 316 12.96 1.44 26.48
C LEU A 316 13.83 2.08 27.55
N LEU A 317 13.49 3.29 27.99
CA LEU A 317 14.12 3.99 29.11
C LEU A 317 13.39 3.68 30.40
N VAL A 318 14.03 2.95 31.31
CA VAL A 318 13.48 2.62 32.63
C VAL A 318 14.47 3.02 33.70
N GLY A 319 14.08 3.94 34.60
CA GLY A 319 14.97 4.39 35.68
C GLY A 319 16.30 5.02 35.23
N GLY A 320 16.33 5.60 34.02
CA GLY A 320 17.55 6.19 33.43
C GLY A 320 18.46 5.20 32.71
N GLN A 321 18.08 3.91 32.62
CA GLN A 321 18.83 2.89 31.90
C GLN A 321 18.09 2.44 30.63
N GLU A 322 18.87 2.19 29.55
CA GLU A 322 18.35 1.70 28.27
C GLU A 322 18.20 0.18 28.30
N HIS A 323 16.97 -0.32 28.05
CA HIS A 323 16.68 -1.74 27.92
C HIS A 323 16.10 -2.05 26.55
N PHE A 324 16.62 -3.09 25.88
CA PHE A 324 16.00 -3.56 24.64
C PHE A 324 14.76 -4.39 24.93
N VAL A 325 13.64 -4.00 24.34
CA VAL A 325 12.38 -4.73 24.42
C VAL A 325 11.88 -5.08 23.02
N SER A 326 11.07 -6.14 22.92
CA SER A 326 10.32 -6.38 21.68
C SER A 326 9.36 -5.21 21.45
N ILE A 327 9.24 -4.75 20.20
CA ILE A 327 8.34 -3.66 19.86
C ILE A 327 6.88 -3.97 20.24
N GLU A 328 6.48 -5.25 20.20
CA GLU A 328 5.14 -5.70 20.58
C GLU A 328 4.85 -5.58 22.09
N ALA A 329 5.90 -5.46 22.89
CA ALA A 329 5.79 -5.30 24.35
C ALA A 329 5.68 -3.82 24.77
N LEU A 330 5.91 -2.87 23.85
CA LEU A 330 5.79 -1.44 24.13
C LEU A 330 4.34 -1.04 24.41
N GLN A 331 4.18 -0.22 25.45
CA GLN A 331 2.90 0.32 25.87
C GLN A 331 2.84 1.83 25.74
N PRO A 332 1.65 2.40 25.51
CA PRO A 332 1.47 3.85 25.51
C PRO A 332 1.96 4.47 26.83
N GLY A 333 2.58 5.65 26.74
CA GLY A 333 3.16 6.38 27.86
C GLY A 333 4.63 6.03 28.17
N GLN A 334 5.16 4.92 27.69
CA GLN A 334 6.57 4.55 27.83
C GLN A 334 7.48 5.44 26.96
N VAL A 335 8.70 5.70 27.45
CA VAL A 335 9.68 6.52 26.73
C VAL A 335 10.71 5.61 26.08
N VAL A 336 10.92 5.76 24.78
CA VAL A 336 11.90 5.03 23.99
C VAL A 336 13.02 5.97 23.54
N VAL A 337 14.25 5.49 23.54
CA VAL A 337 15.43 6.22 23.06
C VAL A 337 15.70 5.82 21.61
N VAL A 338 15.82 6.81 20.72
CA VAL A 338 16.11 6.63 19.30
C VAL A 338 17.38 7.37 18.96
N LYS A 339 18.45 6.64 18.64
CA LYS A 339 19.77 7.22 18.29
C LYS A 339 19.82 7.58 16.80
N ALA A 340 20.78 8.39 16.43
CA ALA A 340 21.04 8.75 15.03
C ALA A 340 21.21 7.49 14.15
N GLY A 341 20.57 7.47 12.98
CA GLY A 341 20.53 6.35 12.06
C GLY A 341 19.53 5.24 12.43
N GLU A 342 18.90 5.28 13.60
CA GLU A 342 17.89 4.31 14.01
C GLU A 342 16.49 4.71 13.51
N ARG A 343 15.64 3.69 13.34
CA ARG A 343 14.23 3.91 13.01
C ARG A 343 13.42 4.15 14.27
N ILE A 344 12.51 5.11 14.19
CA ILE A 344 11.54 5.40 15.26
C ILE A 344 10.59 4.20 15.37
N PRO A 345 10.50 3.58 16.58
CA PRO A 345 9.81 2.30 16.71
C PRO A 345 8.28 2.43 16.81
N VAL A 346 7.76 3.53 17.29
CA VAL A 346 6.32 3.76 17.55
C VAL A 346 5.94 5.20 17.26
N ASP A 347 4.65 5.43 17.00
CA ASP A 347 4.11 6.79 16.95
C ASP A 347 4.16 7.40 18.36
N GLY A 348 4.71 8.60 18.46
CA GLY A 348 4.95 9.22 19.74
C GLY A 348 5.12 10.73 19.67
N THR A 349 5.47 11.31 20.82
CA THR A 349 5.83 12.71 20.95
C THR A 349 7.24 12.82 21.51
N VAL A 350 8.05 13.69 20.95
CA VAL A 350 9.40 13.97 21.47
C VAL A 350 9.28 14.60 22.86
N VAL A 351 9.90 13.99 23.85
CA VAL A 351 9.96 14.50 25.24
C VAL A 351 11.23 15.30 25.43
N GLU A 352 12.34 14.82 24.87
CA GLU A 352 13.66 15.40 25.02
C GLU A 352 14.52 15.13 23.76
N GLY A 353 15.38 16.06 23.42
CA GLY A 353 16.27 15.97 22.27
C GLY A 353 15.77 16.78 21.08
N GLU A 354 16.71 17.12 20.20
CA GLU A 354 16.46 17.77 18.91
C GLU A 354 17.16 16.99 17.81
N SER A 355 16.48 16.78 16.68
CA SER A 355 17.01 16.06 15.52
C SER A 355 16.21 16.36 14.27
N HIS A 356 16.64 15.79 13.14
CA HIS A 356 15.84 15.71 11.92
C HIS A 356 15.43 14.26 11.68
N ALA A 357 14.20 14.05 11.26
CA ALA A 357 13.70 12.73 10.88
C ALA A 357 13.41 12.66 9.37
N ASP A 358 13.88 11.61 8.73
CA ASP A 358 13.49 11.27 7.36
C ASP A 358 12.18 10.51 7.38
N GLU A 359 11.12 11.19 7.00
CA GLU A 359 9.75 10.65 6.88
C GLU A 359 9.38 10.31 5.43
N SER A 360 10.34 10.36 4.51
CA SER A 360 10.12 10.21 3.06
C SER A 360 9.39 8.92 2.67
N LEU A 361 9.56 7.87 3.44
CA LEU A 361 8.92 6.57 3.20
C LEU A 361 7.43 6.56 3.56
N LEU A 362 7.01 7.41 4.48
CA LEU A 362 5.61 7.56 4.89
C LEU A 362 4.95 8.70 4.11
N THR A 363 5.58 9.87 4.10
CA THR A 363 5.04 11.08 3.47
C THR A 363 5.41 11.19 2.00
N GLY A 364 6.50 10.53 1.56
CA GLY A 364 7.08 10.66 0.22
C GLY A 364 7.78 11.99 -0.02
N GLU A 365 7.99 12.81 1.01
CA GLU A 365 8.77 14.05 0.95
C GLU A 365 10.21 13.77 1.32
N SER A 366 11.14 14.19 0.46
CA SER A 366 12.58 13.92 0.67
C SER A 366 13.27 14.88 1.65
N ASN A 367 12.58 15.95 2.05
CA ASN A 367 13.16 16.93 2.98
C ASN A 367 13.03 16.41 4.41
N PRO A 368 14.13 16.33 5.16
CA PRO A 368 14.08 15.97 6.56
C PRO A 368 13.22 16.95 7.38
N VAL A 369 12.43 16.40 8.29
CA VAL A 369 11.54 17.17 9.18
C VAL A 369 12.22 17.35 10.52
N ALA A 370 12.35 18.61 10.99
CA ALA A 370 12.87 18.90 12.31
C ALA A 370 11.97 18.27 13.38
N LYS A 371 12.57 17.73 14.45
CA LYS A 371 11.88 17.13 15.59
C LYS A 371 12.41 17.74 16.87
N ARG A 372 11.54 18.43 17.58
CA ARG A 372 11.80 19.14 18.84
C ARG A 372 10.84 18.64 19.94
N PRO A 373 11.15 18.93 21.21
CA PRO A 373 10.24 18.58 22.30
C PRO A 373 8.81 19.11 22.06
N GLY A 374 7.82 18.22 22.20
CA GLY A 374 6.42 18.48 21.89
C GLY A 374 5.95 18.10 20.48
N GLU A 375 6.88 17.84 19.54
CA GLU A 375 6.52 17.46 18.16
C GLU A 375 6.23 15.97 18.04
N ALA A 376 5.31 15.64 17.14
CA ALA A 376 4.93 14.25 16.87
C ALA A 376 5.96 13.53 16.00
N THR A 377 6.13 12.23 16.26
CA THR A 377 6.97 11.33 15.47
C THR A 377 6.16 10.16 14.94
N ALA A 378 6.47 9.73 13.72
CA ALA A 378 5.83 8.59 13.07
C ALA A 378 6.72 7.35 13.12
N ALA A 379 6.12 6.20 13.44
CA ALA A 379 6.81 4.90 13.40
C ALA A 379 7.36 4.59 12.01
N GLY A 380 8.60 4.09 11.94
CA GLY A 380 9.26 3.76 10.67
C GLY A 380 10.14 4.88 10.07
N SER A 381 9.99 6.14 10.50
CA SER A 381 10.87 7.24 10.13
C SER A 381 12.29 7.00 10.63
N VAL A 382 13.30 7.54 9.95
CA VAL A 382 14.70 7.41 10.32
C VAL A 382 15.15 8.67 11.04
N ASN A 383 15.64 8.53 12.25
CA ASN A 383 16.27 9.61 12.98
C ASN A 383 17.67 9.87 12.39
N LEU A 384 17.98 11.11 11.97
CA LEU A 384 19.22 11.41 11.23
C LEU A 384 20.38 11.84 12.11
N ASP A 385 20.19 12.82 13.00
CA ASP A 385 21.30 13.56 13.61
C ASP A 385 21.46 13.28 15.10
N GLY A 386 20.43 13.64 15.89
CA GLY A 386 20.47 13.66 17.35
C GLY A 386 19.98 12.38 18.03
N ILE A 387 19.85 12.44 19.35
CA ILE A 387 19.18 11.42 20.15
C ILE A 387 17.82 11.97 20.51
N LEU A 388 16.76 11.20 20.22
CA LEU A 388 15.40 11.55 20.57
C LEU A 388 14.88 10.63 21.68
N HIS A 389 14.27 11.22 22.71
CA HIS A 389 13.46 10.52 23.69
C HIS A 389 11.99 10.67 23.27
N VAL A 390 11.39 9.59 22.83
CA VAL A 390 10.03 9.59 22.28
C VAL A 390 9.09 8.87 23.24
N ARG A 391 8.03 9.55 23.68
CA ARG A 391 6.95 8.96 24.47
C ARG A 391 5.95 8.28 23.54
N ALA A 392 5.80 6.97 23.65
CA ALA A 392 4.86 6.22 22.87
C ALA A 392 3.41 6.66 23.13
N LEU A 393 2.67 7.00 22.07
CA LEU A 393 1.24 7.33 22.14
C LEU A 393 0.37 6.10 21.89
N ARG A 394 0.87 5.14 21.14
CA ARG A 394 0.15 3.93 20.72
C ARG A 394 1.00 2.69 20.88
N THR A 395 0.35 1.52 20.78
CA THR A 395 1.08 0.25 20.65
C THR A 395 1.70 0.14 19.25
N ALA A 396 2.71 -0.67 19.09
CA ALA A 396 3.35 -0.89 17.79
C ALA A 396 2.36 -1.44 16.73
N CYS A 397 1.41 -2.28 17.16
CA CYS A 397 0.38 -2.86 16.30
C CYS A 397 -0.65 -1.82 15.81
N ASP A 398 -0.82 -0.73 16.57
CA ASP A 398 -1.76 0.35 16.24
C ASP A 398 -1.03 1.57 15.65
N SER A 399 0.26 1.44 15.32
CA SER A 399 1.04 2.52 14.71
C SER A 399 0.59 2.83 13.29
N THR A 400 0.87 4.06 12.85
CA THR A 400 0.60 4.51 11.48
C THR A 400 1.24 3.57 10.46
N LEU A 401 2.50 3.17 10.66
CA LEU A 401 3.18 2.23 9.79
C LEU A 401 2.51 0.86 9.76
N ALA A 402 2.09 0.32 10.91
CA ALA A 402 1.36 -0.94 10.97
C ALA A 402 0.02 -0.88 10.24
N SER A 403 -0.70 0.24 10.34
CA SER A 403 -1.94 0.49 9.61
C SER A 403 -1.72 0.56 8.09
N VAL A 404 -0.65 1.21 7.64
CA VAL A 404 -0.23 1.24 6.23
C VAL A 404 0.08 -0.16 5.71
N VAL A 405 0.89 -0.93 6.45
CA VAL A 405 1.24 -2.31 6.10
C VAL A 405 -0.01 -3.17 6.00
N ALA A 406 -0.90 -3.13 7.01
CA ALA A 406 -2.14 -3.89 7.01
C ALA A 406 -3.07 -3.53 5.84
N MET A 407 -3.14 -2.24 5.47
CA MET A 407 -3.90 -1.79 4.30
C MET A 407 -3.34 -2.37 3.00
N VAL A 408 -2.03 -2.34 2.82
CA VAL A 408 -1.36 -2.88 1.63
C VAL A 408 -1.52 -4.40 1.56
N GLU A 409 -1.39 -5.12 2.68
CA GLU A 409 -1.65 -6.56 2.76
C GLU A 409 -3.09 -6.91 2.39
N HIS A 410 -4.04 -6.17 2.94
CA HIS A 410 -5.46 -6.34 2.61
C HIS A 410 -5.72 -6.11 1.13
N ALA A 411 -5.15 -5.04 0.58
CA ALA A 411 -5.28 -4.69 -0.83
C ALA A 411 -4.77 -5.80 -1.75
N LEU A 412 -3.69 -6.48 -1.38
CA LEU A 412 -3.08 -7.54 -2.17
C LEU A 412 -3.73 -8.91 -1.97
N SER A 413 -4.38 -9.12 -0.83
CA SER A 413 -5.14 -10.35 -0.57
C SER A 413 -6.53 -10.35 -1.21
N THR A 414 -7.09 -9.17 -1.49
CA THR A 414 -8.46 -9.01 -2.01
C THR A 414 -8.48 -9.09 -3.54
N ARG A 415 -9.41 -9.87 -4.10
CA ARG A 415 -9.58 -10.00 -5.57
C ARG A 415 -10.49 -8.93 -6.13
N SER A 416 -10.07 -8.35 -7.26
CA SER A 416 -10.91 -7.42 -7.99
C SER A 416 -12.12 -8.09 -8.67
N PRO A 417 -13.20 -7.34 -8.97
CA PRO A 417 -14.33 -7.86 -9.73
C PRO A 417 -13.95 -8.42 -11.11
N LEU A 418 -13.00 -7.78 -11.82
CA LEU A 418 -12.48 -8.25 -13.10
C LEU A 418 -11.76 -9.59 -12.97
N GLU A 419 -10.98 -9.81 -11.93
CA GLU A 419 -10.33 -11.10 -11.66
C GLU A 419 -11.35 -12.21 -11.49
N ARG A 420 -12.45 -11.96 -10.76
CA ARG A 420 -13.54 -12.93 -10.56
C ARG A 420 -14.24 -13.30 -11.89
N ILE A 421 -14.39 -12.34 -12.81
CA ILE A 421 -14.95 -12.58 -14.14
C ILE A 421 -14.01 -13.46 -14.96
N VAL A 422 -12.72 -13.13 -15.00
CA VAL A 422 -11.69 -13.89 -15.74
C VAL A 422 -11.63 -15.34 -15.22
N ASP A 423 -11.67 -15.55 -13.91
CA ASP A 423 -11.68 -16.88 -13.30
C ASP A 423 -12.93 -17.68 -13.67
N ARG A 424 -14.10 -17.04 -13.77
CA ARG A 424 -15.34 -17.66 -14.21
C ARG A 424 -15.25 -18.11 -15.67
N VAL A 425 -14.73 -17.24 -16.54
CA VAL A 425 -14.50 -17.55 -17.95
C VAL A 425 -13.52 -18.72 -18.12
N SER A 426 -12.41 -18.69 -17.39
CA SER A 426 -11.38 -19.75 -17.44
C SER A 426 -11.93 -21.13 -17.05
N ARG A 427 -12.85 -21.19 -16.07
CA ARG A 427 -13.50 -22.47 -15.65
C ARG A 427 -14.34 -23.13 -16.72
N ILE A 428 -14.97 -22.34 -17.58
CA ILE A 428 -15.78 -22.84 -18.70
C ILE A 428 -14.86 -23.16 -19.89
N PHE A 429 -13.91 -22.32 -20.15
CA PHE A 429 -13.02 -22.41 -21.30
C PHE A 429 -12.19 -23.71 -21.31
N VAL A 430 -11.62 -24.14 -20.19
CA VAL A 430 -10.78 -25.34 -20.11
C VAL A 430 -11.53 -26.63 -20.52
N PRO A 431 -12.70 -26.96 -19.96
CA PRO A 431 -13.49 -28.12 -20.43
C PRO A 431 -13.90 -28.03 -21.91
N CYS A 432 -14.25 -26.82 -22.39
CA CYS A 432 -14.59 -26.63 -23.80
C CYS A 432 -13.42 -26.96 -24.72
N VAL A 433 -12.22 -26.58 -24.35
CA VAL A 433 -10.98 -26.89 -25.11
C VAL A 433 -10.72 -28.38 -25.17
N VAL A 434 -10.95 -29.13 -24.07
CA VAL A 434 -10.84 -30.60 -24.07
C VAL A 434 -11.79 -31.21 -25.09
N VAL A 435 -13.03 -30.76 -25.08
CA VAL A 435 -14.04 -31.24 -26.04
C VAL A 435 -13.63 -30.90 -27.47
N VAL A 436 -13.20 -29.67 -27.75
CA VAL A 436 -12.71 -29.26 -29.08
C VAL A 436 -11.54 -30.12 -29.55
N SER A 437 -10.59 -30.40 -28.66
CA SER A 437 -9.42 -31.22 -28.95
C SER A 437 -9.83 -32.67 -29.30
N LEU A 438 -10.75 -33.26 -28.51
CA LEU A 438 -11.28 -34.61 -28.77
C LEU A 438 -12.07 -34.69 -30.09
N LEU A 439 -12.89 -33.67 -30.36
CA LEU A 439 -13.63 -33.55 -31.61
C LEU A 439 -12.67 -33.39 -32.79
N THR A 440 -11.59 -32.56 -32.63
CA THR A 440 -10.55 -32.42 -33.67
C THR A 440 -9.88 -33.75 -33.95
N PHE A 441 -9.48 -34.47 -32.89
CA PHE A 441 -8.90 -35.79 -33.03
C PHE A 441 -9.82 -36.75 -33.78
N GLY A 442 -11.07 -36.91 -33.33
CA GLY A 442 -12.07 -37.84 -33.92
C GLY A 442 -12.40 -37.44 -35.36
N ALA A 443 -12.69 -36.19 -35.62
CA ALA A 443 -13.02 -35.71 -36.96
C ALA A 443 -11.91 -35.95 -37.97
N LEU A 444 -10.69 -35.67 -37.60
CA LEU A 444 -9.53 -35.85 -38.48
C LEU A 444 -9.15 -37.31 -38.68
N TRP A 445 -9.33 -38.14 -37.68
CA TRP A 445 -9.03 -39.58 -37.77
C TRP A 445 -10.13 -40.33 -38.54
N PHE A 446 -11.42 -40.12 -38.23
CA PHE A 446 -12.53 -40.86 -38.82
C PHE A 446 -12.99 -40.34 -40.19
N TRP A 447 -12.97 -39.02 -40.39
CA TRP A 447 -13.45 -38.39 -41.61
C TRP A 447 -12.37 -37.66 -42.42
N GLY A 448 -11.33 -37.18 -41.80
CA GLY A 448 -10.21 -36.44 -42.45
C GLY A 448 -9.19 -37.30 -43.14
N GLY A 449 -9.23 -38.64 -43.02
CA GLY A 449 -8.29 -39.55 -43.68
C GLY A 449 -6.86 -39.42 -43.20
N LEU A 450 -6.60 -38.72 -42.09
CA LEU A 450 -5.27 -38.58 -41.52
C LEU A 450 -4.89 -39.80 -40.69
N ASN A 451 -3.61 -40.11 -40.65
CA ASN A 451 -3.10 -41.14 -39.77
C ASN A 451 -3.26 -40.78 -38.29
N LEU A 452 -3.24 -41.80 -37.42
CA LEU A 452 -3.45 -41.63 -35.97
C LEU A 452 -2.47 -40.61 -35.36
N GLY A 453 -1.18 -40.65 -35.77
CA GLY A 453 -0.15 -39.75 -35.25
C GLY A 453 -0.40 -38.30 -35.61
N SER A 454 -0.71 -38.01 -36.88
CA SER A 454 -1.01 -36.63 -37.32
C SER A 454 -2.29 -36.06 -36.67
N SER A 455 -3.32 -36.88 -36.51
CA SER A 455 -4.57 -36.48 -35.85
C SER A 455 -4.31 -36.17 -34.34
N LEU A 456 -3.50 -37.04 -33.69
CA LEU A 456 -3.11 -36.84 -32.30
C LEU A 456 -2.27 -35.57 -32.13
N MET A 457 -1.30 -35.30 -33.01
CA MET A 457 -0.47 -34.10 -32.91
C MET A 457 -1.27 -32.80 -33.09
N ARG A 458 -2.26 -32.80 -34.01
CA ARG A 458 -3.18 -31.62 -34.12
C ARG A 458 -4.01 -31.42 -32.86
N ALA A 459 -4.53 -32.51 -32.28
CA ALA A 459 -5.27 -32.46 -31.03
C ALA A 459 -4.39 -31.96 -29.86
N ILE A 460 -3.15 -32.41 -29.76
CA ILE A 460 -2.17 -31.91 -28.77
C ILE A 460 -1.86 -30.44 -29.02
N SER A 461 -1.71 -30.02 -30.31
CA SER A 461 -1.50 -28.60 -30.61
C SER A 461 -2.64 -27.72 -30.10
N VAL A 462 -3.90 -28.19 -30.26
CA VAL A 462 -5.09 -27.50 -29.72
C VAL A 462 -5.01 -27.41 -28.20
N LEU A 463 -4.67 -28.49 -27.49
CA LEU A 463 -4.57 -28.49 -26.02
C LEU A 463 -3.49 -27.50 -25.54
N VAL A 464 -2.33 -27.48 -26.19
CA VAL A 464 -1.19 -26.66 -25.78
C VAL A 464 -1.44 -25.18 -26.02
N ILE A 465 -1.89 -24.80 -27.26
CA ILE A 465 -2.10 -23.38 -27.60
C ILE A 465 -3.26 -22.77 -26.82
N ALA A 466 -4.23 -23.56 -26.44
CA ALA A 466 -5.41 -23.08 -25.71
C ALA A 466 -5.17 -22.88 -24.22
N CYS A 467 -3.92 -23.05 -23.72
CA CYS A 467 -3.61 -22.75 -22.33
C CYS A 467 -3.93 -21.30 -21.98
N PRO A 468 -4.84 -21.02 -20.99
CA PRO A 468 -5.21 -19.66 -20.63
C PRO A 468 -4.20 -19.00 -19.67
N CYS A 469 -2.90 -19.34 -19.79
CA CYS A 469 -1.84 -18.87 -18.89
C CYS A 469 -1.76 -17.33 -18.86
N ALA A 470 -1.72 -16.71 -20.03
CA ALA A 470 -1.69 -15.25 -20.18
C ALA A 470 -2.96 -14.56 -19.64
N LEU A 471 -4.12 -15.20 -19.86
CA LEU A 471 -5.42 -14.70 -19.41
C LEU A 471 -5.50 -14.60 -17.89
N GLY A 472 -5.07 -15.65 -17.18
CA GLY A 472 -5.10 -15.68 -15.71
C GLY A 472 -4.19 -14.65 -15.04
N MET A 473 -3.13 -14.17 -15.74
CA MET A 473 -2.19 -13.19 -15.21
C MET A 473 -2.49 -11.75 -15.65
N ALA A 474 -3.30 -11.57 -16.67
CA ALA A 474 -3.54 -10.28 -17.32
C ALA A 474 -4.04 -9.20 -16.36
N THR A 475 -4.93 -9.55 -15.44
CA THR A 475 -5.53 -8.63 -14.47
C THR A 475 -4.72 -8.53 -13.18
N PRO A 476 -4.38 -9.65 -12.48
CA PRO A 476 -3.69 -9.57 -11.19
C PRO A 476 -2.34 -8.86 -11.27
N LEU A 477 -1.53 -9.17 -12.27
CA LEU A 477 -0.21 -8.57 -12.40
C LEU A 477 -0.27 -7.06 -12.70
N ALA A 478 -1.23 -6.63 -13.52
CA ALA A 478 -1.43 -5.21 -13.82
C ALA A 478 -1.89 -4.42 -12.58
N ILE A 479 -2.82 -4.97 -11.79
CA ILE A 479 -3.30 -4.36 -10.54
C ILE A 479 -2.16 -4.27 -9.52
N THR A 480 -1.44 -5.36 -9.27
CA THR A 480 -0.31 -5.36 -8.31
C THR A 480 0.78 -4.37 -8.73
N ALA A 481 1.10 -4.31 -10.02
CA ALA A 481 2.09 -3.36 -10.54
C ALA A 481 1.62 -1.89 -10.38
N ALA A 482 0.33 -1.61 -10.64
CA ALA A 482 -0.26 -0.29 -10.45
C ALA A 482 -0.26 0.12 -8.97
N MET A 483 -0.70 -0.77 -8.09
CA MET A 483 -0.73 -0.53 -6.63
C MET A 483 0.68 -0.32 -6.08
N GLY A 484 1.65 -1.12 -6.51
CA GLY A 484 3.05 -0.95 -6.12
C GLY A 484 3.66 0.37 -6.61
N SER A 485 3.25 0.86 -7.79
CA SER A 485 3.65 2.19 -8.29
C SER A 485 3.02 3.31 -7.49
N ALA A 486 1.72 3.21 -7.17
CA ALA A 486 0.98 4.18 -6.37
C ALA A 486 1.55 4.29 -4.94
N SER A 487 1.82 3.14 -4.30
CA SER A 487 2.38 3.11 -2.93
C SER A 487 3.72 3.83 -2.84
N ARG A 488 4.59 3.74 -3.87
CA ARG A 488 5.84 4.51 -3.93
C ARG A 488 5.63 6.02 -3.99
N GLN A 489 4.48 6.46 -4.49
CA GLN A 489 4.10 7.87 -4.56
C GLN A 489 3.32 8.34 -3.32
N GLY A 490 3.17 7.46 -2.32
CA GLY A 490 2.39 7.74 -1.12
C GLY A 490 0.88 7.64 -1.33
N ILE A 491 0.42 6.89 -2.34
CA ILE A 491 -1.00 6.63 -2.59
C ILE A 491 -1.30 5.18 -2.23
N LEU A 492 -2.13 4.96 -1.23
CA LEU A 492 -2.49 3.63 -0.76
C LEU A 492 -3.92 3.29 -1.17
N PHE A 493 -4.11 2.09 -1.71
CA PHE A 493 -5.41 1.55 -2.06
C PHE A 493 -5.82 0.46 -1.07
N ARG A 494 -7.08 0.44 -0.68
CA ARG A 494 -7.64 -0.58 0.20
C ARG A 494 -7.87 -1.92 -0.49
N ASP A 495 -8.20 -1.90 -1.78
CA ASP A 495 -8.38 -3.09 -2.61
C ASP A 495 -8.16 -2.79 -4.10
N GLY A 496 -7.91 -3.83 -4.90
CA GLY A 496 -7.70 -3.69 -6.34
C GLY A 496 -8.95 -3.26 -7.12
N GLY A 497 -10.15 -3.45 -6.58
CA GLY A 497 -11.41 -3.04 -7.19
C GLY A 497 -11.61 -1.51 -7.21
N VAL A 498 -10.89 -0.80 -6.34
CA VAL A 498 -10.89 0.67 -6.30
C VAL A 498 -10.46 1.24 -7.65
N LEU A 499 -9.44 0.65 -8.31
CA LEU A 499 -8.99 1.08 -9.64
C LEU A 499 -10.10 0.93 -10.71
N GLU A 500 -11.01 -0.02 -10.55
CA GLU A 500 -12.14 -0.19 -11.45
C GLU A 500 -13.26 0.83 -11.19
N LYS A 501 -13.53 1.11 -9.91
CA LYS A 501 -14.55 2.10 -9.48
C LYS A 501 -14.16 3.51 -9.88
N LEU A 502 -12.89 3.90 -9.70
CA LEU A 502 -12.36 5.22 -10.08
C LEU A 502 -12.70 5.64 -11.51
N ARG A 503 -12.71 4.69 -12.43
CA ARG A 503 -13.05 4.97 -13.82
C ARG A 503 -14.51 5.37 -14.03
N LYS A 504 -15.39 4.98 -13.12
CA LYS A 504 -16.84 5.20 -13.21
C LYS A 504 -17.30 6.43 -12.46
N VAL A 505 -16.39 7.13 -11.77
CA VAL A 505 -16.71 8.31 -10.97
C VAL A 505 -17.21 9.43 -11.86
N ASP A 506 -18.43 9.92 -11.57
CA ASP A 506 -19.12 11.00 -12.27
C ASP A 506 -19.12 12.29 -11.44
N ALA A 507 -19.06 12.15 -10.11
CA ALA A 507 -19.10 13.27 -9.18
C ALA A 507 -18.02 13.15 -8.10
N VAL A 508 -17.38 14.26 -7.77
CA VAL A 508 -16.43 14.38 -6.66
C VAL A 508 -16.98 15.39 -5.64
N VAL A 509 -17.09 14.93 -4.40
CA VAL A 509 -17.46 15.76 -3.26
C VAL A 509 -16.20 16.07 -2.48
N LEU A 510 -15.86 17.35 -2.36
CA LEU A 510 -14.70 17.83 -1.63
C LEU A 510 -15.15 18.44 -0.31
N ASP A 511 -14.62 17.99 0.81
CA ASP A 511 -14.73 18.72 2.04
C ASP A 511 -13.95 20.04 1.96
N LYS A 512 -14.39 21.07 2.68
CA LYS A 512 -13.70 22.36 2.70
C LYS A 512 -12.47 22.31 3.60
N THR A 513 -12.70 22.07 4.89
CA THR A 513 -11.70 22.28 5.95
C THR A 513 -10.65 21.17 5.96
N GLY A 514 -9.35 21.54 5.90
CA GLY A 514 -8.27 20.57 5.87
C GLY A 514 -8.10 19.81 4.53
N THR A 515 -9.08 19.94 3.61
CA THR A 515 -9.05 19.34 2.28
C THR A 515 -8.79 20.40 1.19
N ILE A 516 -9.80 21.26 0.88
CA ILE A 516 -9.61 22.38 -0.04
C ILE A 516 -8.75 23.47 0.61
N THR A 517 -8.85 23.63 1.93
CA THR A 517 -8.09 24.56 2.73
C THR A 517 -6.98 23.85 3.51
N GLU A 518 -6.02 24.61 4.05
CA GLU A 518 -4.88 24.06 4.79
C GLU A 518 -5.28 23.47 6.17
N GLY A 519 -6.50 23.76 6.66
CA GLY A 519 -7.00 23.33 7.97
C GLY A 519 -6.44 24.17 9.12
N ASN A 520 -5.64 25.19 8.81
CA ASN A 520 -5.05 26.08 9.77
C ASN A 520 -5.68 27.47 9.66
N PHE A 521 -6.30 27.90 10.72
CA PHE A 521 -6.85 29.26 10.80
C PHE A 521 -5.69 30.27 10.81
N SER A 522 -5.59 31.11 9.79
CA SER A 522 -4.51 32.07 9.59
C SER A 522 -5.03 33.50 9.40
N ALA A 523 -4.19 34.48 9.68
CA ALA A 523 -4.47 35.85 9.29
C ALA A 523 -4.24 35.97 7.78
N LEU A 524 -5.31 36.20 7.03
CA LEU A 524 -5.32 36.30 5.57
C LEU A 524 -4.95 37.69 5.08
N ASP A 525 -5.52 38.72 5.76
CA ASP A 525 -5.30 40.11 5.47
C ASP A 525 -5.14 40.89 6.78
N PHE A 526 -4.26 41.86 6.78
CA PHE A 526 -4.04 42.80 7.87
C PHE A 526 -3.92 44.21 7.29
N ASP A 527 -4.90 45.05 7.59
CA ASP A 527 -4.98 46.41 7.07
C ASP A 527 -4.98 47.46 8.21
N ILE A 528 -4.44 48.64 7.96
CA ILE A 528 -4.34 49.74 8.92
C ILE A 528 -5.03 50.97 8.42
N CYS A 529 -5.70 51.66 9.32
CA CYS A 529 -6.35 52.92 9.03
C CYS A 529 -5.39 54.10 9.11
N MET A 530 -5.28 54.88 8.05
CA MET A 530 -4.56 56.15 8.04
C MET A 530 -5.54 57.26 8.39
N ARG A 531 -5.70 57.54 9.67
CA ARG A 531 -6.18 58.88 10.05
C ARG A 531 -4.99 59.79 10.26
N GLU A 532 -5.01 60.96 9.72
CA GLU A 532 -3.99 61.99 9.85
C GLU A 532 -3.61 62.19 11.33
N GLU A 533 -2.41 61.73 11.74
CA GLU A 533 -1.83 62.29 12.94
C GLU A 533 -1.31 63.70 12.62
N PRO A 534 -1.56 64.68 13.53
CA PRO A 534 -1.17 66.05 13.26
C PRO A 534 0.32 66.22 13.15
N ALA A 535 0.75 66.80 12.03
CA ALA A 535 1.99 67.59 11.79
C ALA A 535 3.35 67.15 12.38
N ALA A 536 3.42 66.32 13.41
CA ALA A 536 4.69 65.93 14.09
C ALA A 536 5.48 64.87 13.28
N VAL A 537 4.83 63.95 12.59
CA VAL A 537 5.48 62.93 11.77
C VAL A 537 5.93 63.51 10.41
N MET A 538 5.23 64.54 9.91
CA MET A 538 5.64 65.28 8.71
C MET A 538 6.85 66.23 8.94
N ALA A 539 7.09 66.66 10.17
CA ALA A 539 8.18 67.58 10.47
C ALA A 539 9.56 66.97 10.37
N ASP A 540 9.70 65.66 10.60
CA ASP A 540 10.98 64.97 10.42
C ASP A 540 11.22 64.51 8.95
N ALA A 541 10.16 64.35 8.15
CA ALA A 541 10.27 64.11 6.71
C ALA A 541 10.61 65.34 5.90
N ALA A 542 10.36 66.55 6.44
CA ALA A 542 10.60 67.83 5.79
C ALA A 542 12.08 68.33 5.86
N LYS A 543 12.96 67.58 6.56
CA LYS A 543 14.41 67.87 6.64
C LYS A 543 15.28 67.22 5.59
N ALA A 544 14.71 66.48 4.62
CA ALA A 544 15.43 65.94 3.49
C ALA A 544 15.32 66.84 2.26
N PRO A 545 16.40 67.05 1.48
CA PRO A 545 16.40 67.95 0.34
C PRO A 545 15.43 67.51 -0.75
N LEU A 546 14.62 68.46 -1.23
CA LEU A 546 13.63 68.35 -2.27
C LEU A 546 14.28 67.85 -3.59
N ASP A 547 13.95 66.62 -4.00
CA ASP A 547 13.97 66.24 -5.36
C ASP A 547 12.63 65.60 -5.76
N THR A 548 12.14 66.02 -6.91
CA THR A 548 10.78 66.12 -7.31
C THR A 548 10.01 64.82 -7.56
N ASN A 549 8.73 64.73 -7.18
CA ASN A 549 7.60 63.89 -7.65
C ASN A 549 7.67 62.33 -7.58
N SER A 550 8.81 61.68 -7.46
CA SER A 550 8.90 60.26 -7.21
C SER A 550 9.07 59.88 -5.74
N ASN A 551 9.60 60.80 -4.91
CA ASN A 551 9.89 60.55 -3.49
C ASN A 551 8.69 60.66 -2.53
N CYS A 552 7.63 61.37 -2.89
CA CYS A 552 6.43 61.48 -2.02
C CYS A 552 5.65 60.17 -1.93
N LYS A 553 5.45 59.45 -3.07
CA LYS A 553 4.79 58.14 -3.08
C LYS A 553 5.62 57.06 -2.36
N THR A 554 6.94 57.16 -2.41
CA THR A 554 7.86 56.23 -1.74
C THR A 554 7.94 56.50 -0.25
N ALA A 555 7.91 57.75 0.19
CA ALA A 555 7.85 58.17 1.61
C ALA A 555 6.53 57.71 2.27
N SER A 556 5.37 57.97 1.61
CA SER A 556 4.04 57.48 2.09
C SER A 556 4.01 55.94 2.20
N ARG A 557 4.57 55.20 1.25
CA ARG A 557 4.62 53.72 1.32
C ARG A 557 5.51 53.24 2.47
N ARG A 558 6.62 53.90 2.73
CA ARG A 558 7.50 53.55 3.87
C ARG A 558 6.84 53.81 5.21
N ALA A 559 6.20 54.98 5.36
CA ALA A 559 5.44 55.34 6.57
C ALA A 559 4.30 54.35 6.82
N LEU A 560 3.54 53.95 5.78
CA LEU A 560 2.50 52.95 5.87
C LEU A 560 3.05 51.59 6.31
N ALA A 561 4.17 51.15 5.74
CA ALA A 561 4.82 49.89 6.12
C ALA A 561 5.31 49.91 7.59
N GLN A 562 5.84 51.01 8.05
CA GLN A 562 6.26 51.16 9.45
C GLN A 562 5.09 51.12 10.43
N LEU A 563 3.99 51.85 10.13
CA LEU A 563 2.75 51.82 10.92
C LEU A 563 2.15 50.42 10.95
N ARG A 564 2.16 49.71 9.81
CA ARG A 564 1.68 48.32 9.74
C ARG A 564 2.53 47.41 10.63
N THR A 565 3.84 47.54 10.58
CA THR A 565 4.76 46.75 11.41
C THR A 565 4.53 47.05 12.90
N GLU A 566 4.33 48.32 13.28
CA GLU A 566 4.05 48.73 14.65
C GLU A 566 2.70 48.19 15.12
N ALA A 567 1.66 48.34 14.32
CA ALA A 567 0.32 47.81 14.63
C ALA A 567 0.33 46.30 14.84
N LEU A 568 0.98 45.56 13.94
CA LEU A 568 1.13 44.11 14.06
C LEU A 568 2.00 43.67 15.25
N SER A 569 3.04 44.47 15.58
CA SER A 569 3.86 44.24 16.79
C SER A 569 3.00 44.41 18.06
N LEU A 570 2.21 45.49 18.16
CA LEU A 570 1.35 45.71 19.31
C LEU A 570 0.27 44.62 19.44
N ALA A 571 -0.39 44.28 18.35
CA ALA A 571 -1.39 43.21 18.31
C ALA A 571 -0.81 41.86 18.76
N ALA A 572 0.26 41.42 18.13
CA ALA A 572 0.85 40.15 18.44
C ALA A 572 1.45 40.09 19.85
N SER A 573 1.92 41.23 20.38
CA SER A 573 2.45 41.30 21.76
C SER A 573 1.37 41.11 22.82
N VAL A 574 0.11 41.50 22.57
CA VAL A 574 -1.00 41.21 23.47
C VAL A 574 -1.48 39.77 23.25
N GLU A 575 -1.66 39.35 21.99
CA GLU A 575 -2.18 38.05 21.62
C GLU A 575 -1.25 36.86 21.93
N GLN A 576 0.05 37.08 22.19
CA GLN A 576 0.95 35.98 22.60
C GLN A 576 0.52 35.31 23.91
N TYR A 577 -0.32 35.93 24.70
CA TYR A 577 -0.88 35.41 25.95
C TYR A 577 -2.26 34.76 25.75
N SER A 578 -2.78 34.80 24.51
CA SER A 578 -4.10 34.24 24.16
C SER A 578 -3.97 32.81 23.65
N GLU A 579 -4.78 31.92 24.19
CA GLU A 579 -4.93 30.54 23.64
C GLU A 579 -5.86 30.49 22.42
N HIS A 580 -6.48 31.59 22.05
CA HIS A 580 -7.45 31.65 20.97
C HIS A 580 -6.76 31.50 19.60
N PRO A 581 -7.38 30.76 18.63
CA PRO A 581 -6.79 30.57 17.29
C PRO A 581 -6.47 31.87 16.54
N LEU A 582 -7.29 32.93 16.74
CA LEU A 582 -7.04 34.26 16.17
C LEU A 582 -5.74 34.87 16.67
N GLY A 583 -5.48 34.77 17.98
CA GLY A 583 -4.26 35.25 18.60
C GLY A 583 -3.04 34.51 18.08
N LYS A 584 -3.10 33.16 18.04
CA LYS A 584 -2.01 32.35 17.48
C LYS A 584 -1.72 32.71 16.02
N ALA A 585 -2.75 33.03 15.23
CA ALA A 585 -2.61 33.44 13.84
C ALA A 585 -1.89 34.79 13.69
N LEU A 586 -2.20 35.80 14.57
CA LEU A 586 -1.50 37.07 14.57
C LEU A 586 -0.03 36.95 15.01
N VAL A 587 0.22 36.17 16.04
CA VAL A 587 1.59 35.88 16.51
C VAL A 587 2.42 35.19 15.41
N ALA A 588 1.81 34.22 14.71
CA ALA A 588 2.45 33.54 13.58
C ALA A 588 2.76 34.50 12.42
N LEU A 589 1.82 35.41 12.11
CA LEU A 589 2.02 36.43 11.07
C LEU A 589 3.18 37.38 11.45
N ALA A 590 3.24 37.84 12.68
CA ALA A 590 4.33 38.70 13.17
C ALA A 590 5.67 37.96 13.12
N GLY A 591 5.69 36.67 13.49
CA GLY A 591 6.90 35.83 13.40
C GLY A 591 7.38 35.66 11.97
N ALA A 592 6.48 35.42 11.01
CA ALA A 592 6.78 35.29 9.58
C ALA A 592 7.35 36.58 8.98
N GLU A 593 6.92 37.75 9.48
CA GLU A 593 7.45 39.05 9.07
C GLU A 593 8.69 39.49 9.87
N GLY A 594 9.20 38.64 10.76
CA GLY A 594 10.42 38.90 11.55
C GLY A 594 10.24 40.00 12.63
N ILE A 595 9.01 40.24 13.03
CA ILE A 595 8.67 41.30 14.00
C ILE A 595 8.95 40.79 15.41
N ARG A 596 9.69 41.58 16.20
CA ARG A 596 9.94 41.27 17.61
C ARG A 596 8.73 41.63 18.45
N LEU A 597 8.26 40.69 19.26
CA LEU A 597 7.21 40.90 20.23
C LEU A 597 7.75 41.63 21.45
N LYS A 598 6.92 42.48 22.05
CA LYS A 598 7.17 43.26 23.26
C LYS A 598 6.49 42.63 24.46
N GLU A 599 6.92 42.96 25.66
CA GLU A 599 6.22 42.53 26.86
C GLU A 599 4.92 43.31 27.00
N ALA A 600 3.85 42.61 27.29
CA ALA A 600 2.55 43.19 27.56
C ALA A 600 2.17 43.03 29.03
N SER A 601 1.49 44.00 29.60
CA SER A 601 0.99 44.02 30.97
C SER A 601 -0.52 44.26 31.00
N SER A 602 -1.15 44.03 32.16
CA SER A 602 -2.61 44.28 32.38
C SER A 602 -3.46 43.57 31.32
N ILE A 603 -3.17 42.31 31.10
CA ILE A 603 -3.87 41.50 30.08
C ILE A 603 -5.21 41.01 30.62
N GLU A 604 -6.28 41.25 29.87
CA GLU A 604 -7.63 40.78 30.18
C GLU A 604 -8.25 40.12 28.94
N VAL A 605 -8.63 38.84 29.08
CA VAL A 605 -9.32 38.07 28.04
C VAL A 605 -10.83 38.14 28.30
N LEU A 606 -11.55 38.75 27.38
CA LEU A 606 -13.00 38.93 27.43
C LEU A 606 -13.66 37.87 26.55
N LYS A 607 -14.24 36.84 27.18
CA LYS A 607 -14.81 35.67 26.46
C LYS A 607 -15.84 36.08 25.41
N GLY A 608 -15.61 35.67 24.17
CA GLY A 608 -16.51 35.96 23.03
C GLY A 608 -16.42 37.38 22.49
N GLN A 609 -15.55 38.23 23.03
CA GLN A 609 -15.38 39.62 22.58
C GLN A 609 -13.96 39.89 22.06
N GLY A 610 -12.92 39.47 22.80
CA GLY A 610 -11.53 39.71 22.42
C GLY A 610 -10.57 39.76 23.61
N ILE A 611 -9.47 40.50 23.46
CA ILE A 611 -8.41 40.68 24.46
C ILE A 611 -7.98 42.13 24.55
N THR A 612 -7.68 42.59 25.75
CA THR A 612 -7.06 43.90 26.00
C THR A 612 -5.75 43.76 26.74
N GLY A 613 -4.84 44.69 26.59
CA GLY A 613 -3.57 44.71 27.31
C GLY A 613 -2.83 46.01 27.10
N SER A 614 -1.78 46.24 27.88
CA SER A 614 -0.93 47.44 27.79
C SER A 614 0.45 47.07 27.25
N VAL A 615 0.88 47.71 26.16
CA VAL A 615 2.20 47.56 25.54
C VAL A 615 2.84 48.94 25.37
N ASP A 616 4.00 49.13 25.89
CA ASP A 616 4.74 50.42 25.88
C ASP A 616 3.87 51.61 26.40
N GLY A 617 3.04 51.37 27.43
CA GLY A 617 2.13 52.39 28.01
C GLY A 617 0.88 52.70 27.17
N ARG A 618 0.68 52.03 26.05
CA ARG A 618 -0.53 52.15 25.23
C ARG A 618 -1.51 51.03 25.59
N HIS A 619 -2.77 51.38 25.83
CA HIS A 619 -3.82 50.40 26.01
C HIS A 619 -4.30 49.91 24.66
N VAL A 620 -4.04 48.62 24.36
CA VAL A 620 -4.35 47.95 23.11
C VAL A 620 -5.59 47.09 23.29
N VAL A 621 -6.52 47.22 22.37
CA VAL A 621 -7.80 46.49 22.34
C VAL A 621 -7.86 45.68 21.03
N ILE A 622 -8.09 44.37 21.10
CA ILE A 622 -8.22 43.49 19.93
C ILE A 622 -9.48 42.66 20.09
N GLY A 623 -10.43 42.79 19.15
CA GLY A 623 -11.64 42.00 19.24
C GLY A 623 -12.72 42.39 18.25
N ASN A 624 -13.95 41.98 18.56
CA ASN A 624 -15.11 42.23 17.72
C ASN A 624 -15.70 43.63 17.95
N ARG A 625 -16.72 44.01 17.18
CA ARG A 625 -17.40 45.31 17.30
C ARG A 625 -17.91 45.61 18.72
N LYS A 626 -18.43 44.57 19.38
CA LYS A 626 -18.96 44.72 20.74
C LYS A 626 -17.86 45.13 21.74
N LEU A 627 -16.67 44.55 21.63
CA LEU A 627 -15.56 44.96 22.49
C LEU A 627 -15.14 46.41 22.26
N LEU A 628 -15.16 46.87 20.99
CA LEU A 628 -14.84 48.25 20.68
C LEU A 628 -15.87 49.23 21.31
N GLU A 629 -17.16 48.89 21.19
CA GLU A 629 -18.24 49.69 21.80
C GLU A 629 -18.11 49.73 23.32
N ASP A 630 -17.88 48.57 23.97
CA ASP A 630 -17.74 48.48 25.44
C ASP A 630 -16.51 49.26 25.96
N GLN A 631 -15.45 49.39 25.15
CA GLN A 631 -14.22 50.13 25.44
C GLN A 631 -14.23 51.58 24.94
N GLY A 632 -15.35 52.05 24.37
CA GLY A 632 -15.51 53.43 23.87
C GLY A 632 -14.58 53.77 22.70
N VAL A 633 -14.21 52.78 21.88
CA VAL A 633 -13.37 52.95 20.69
C VAL A 633 -14.26 53.16 19.47
N SER A 634 -14.10 54.31 18.80
CA SER A 634 -14.91 54.61 17.63
C SER A 634 -14.46 53.90 16.36
N LEU A 635 -15.37 53.23 15.64
CA LEU A 635 -15.15 52.60 14.35
C LEU A 635 -15.55 53.57 13.22
N ASP A 636 -14.65 53.72 12.23
CA ASP A 636 -14.88 54.55 11.05
C ASP A 636 -15.77 53.85 10.03
N SER A 637 -16.58 54.63 9.29
CA SER A 637 -17.49 54.12 8.25
C SER A 637 -16.76 53.37 7.16
N ASP A 638 -15.58 53.80 6.76
CA ASP A 638 -14.80 53.18 5.69
C ASP A 638 -14.25 51.79 6.11
N LEU A 639 -13.78 51.70 7.38
CA LEU A 639 -13.35 50.43 7.97
C LEU A 639 -14.53 49.45 8.16
N GLU A 640 -15.71 50.00 8.53
CA GLU A 640 -16.90 49.19 8.68
C GLU A 640 -17.33 48.60 7.33
N GLU A 641 -17.32 49.40 6.26
CA GLU A 641 -17.66 48.95 4.91
C GLU A 641 -16.65 47.85 4.42
N GLN A 642 -15.37 48.06 4.67
CA GLN A 642 -14.34 47.10 4.34
C GLN A 642 -14.46 45.79 5.19
N ALA A 643 -14.78 45.92 6.48
CA ALA A 643 -15.03 44.76 7.34
C ALA A 643 -16.25 43.97 6.85
N GLN A 644 -17.34 44.62 6.50
CA GLN A 644 -18.49 43.95 5.91
C GLN A 644 -18.17 43.28 4.57
N GLN A 645 -17.31 43.88 3.76
CA GLN A 645 -16.85 43.26 2.53
C GLN A 645 -16.07 41.98 2.82
N TRP A 646 -15.15 41.97 3.79
CA TRP A 646 -14.40 40.78 4.19
C TRP A 646 -15.33 39.72 4.81
N GLU A 647 -16.28 40.11 5.66
CA GLU A 647 -17.28 39.21 6.21
C GLU A 647 -18.19 38.59 5.13
N SER A 648 -18.55 39.39 4.10
CA SER A 648 -19.29 38.85 2.94
C SER A 648 -18.52 37.81 2.15
N GLN A 649 -17.18 37.83 2.20
CA GLN A 649 -16.28 36.84 1.65
C GLN A 649 -16.10 35.63 2.58
N GLY A 650 -16.73 35.63 3.75
CA GLY A 650 -16.67 34.56 4.74
C GLY A 650 -15.44 34.58 5.64
N LYS A 651 -14.74 35.70 5.73
CA LYS A 651 -13.64 35.91 6.65
C LYS A 651 -14.14 36.35 8.02
N THR A 652 -13.45 35.99 9.08
CA THR A 652 -13.69 36.51 10.42
C THR A 652 -12.86 37.78 10.58
N VAL A 653 -13.46 38.88 11.01
CA VAL A 653 -12.78 40.15 11.18
C VAL A 653 -12.57 40.43 12.67
N ALA A 654 -11.36 40.81 13.05
CA ALA A 654 -11.06 41.42 14.35
C ALA A 654 -10.45 42.80 14.13
N PHE A 655 -10.88 43.73 14.96
CA PHE A 655 -10.41 45.10 14.96
C PHE A 655 -9.31 45.30 15.99
N LEU A 656 -8.38 46.17 15.65
CA LEU A 656 -7.25 46.56 16.49
C LEU A 656 -7.37 48.06 16.80
N GLY A 657 -7.39 48.41 18.07
CA GLY A 657 -7.47 49.82 18.52
C GLY A 657 -6.52 50.11 19.66
N TRP A 658 -6.07 51.35 19.74
CA TRP A 658 -5.41 51.95 20.90
C TRP A 658 -5.67 53.43 20.95
N ASN A 659 -5.59 54.01 22.15
CA ASN A 659 -5.90 55.44 22.41
C ASN A 659 -7.33 55.83 21.97
N HIS A 660 -8.30 54.93 22.22
CA HIS A 660 -9.73 55.15 21.90
C HIS A 660 -10.07 55.24 20.39
N GLU A 661 -9.17 54.83 19.50
CA GLU A 661 -9.42 54.84 18.06
C GLU A 661 -9.07 53.47 17.48
N VAL A 662 -9.86 53.03 16.49
CA VAL A 662 -9.50 51.87 15.66
C VAL A 662 -8.37 52.28 14.72
N ARG A 663 -7.29 51.54 14.76
CA ARG A 663 -6.09 51.77 13.94
C ARG A 663 -5.84 50.70 12.88
N GLY A 664 -6.52 49.59 12.95
CA GLY A 664 -6.41 48.55 11.96
C GLY A 664 -7.45 47.46 12.17
N MET A 665 -7.43 46.51 11.25
CA MET A 665 -8.22 45.29 11.31
C MET A 665 -7.51 44.13 10.68
N ALA A 666 -7.81 42.94 11.15
CA ALA A 666 -7.28 41.70 10.65
C ALA A 666 -8.42 40.79 10.15
N ALA A 667 -8.26 40.21 8.99
CA ALA A 667 -9.17 39.20 8.46
C ALA A 667 -8.56 37.82 8.62
N PHE A 668 -9.30 36.92 9.17
CA PHE A 668 -8.89 35.55 9.44
C PHE A 668 -9.71 34.56 8.66
N GLY A 669 -9.11 33.48 8.28
CA GLY A 669 -9.76 32.40 7.60
C GLY A 669 -8.82 31.23 7.38
N ASP A 670 -9.37 30.18 6.84
CA ASP A 670 -8.60 29.02 6.44
C ASP A 670 -8.14 29.21 4.99
N ARG A 671 -6.83 29.15 4.77
CA ARG A 671 -6.21 29.46 3.48
C ARG A 671 -6.52 28.36 2.47
N ILE A 672 -7.00 28.75 1.29
CA ILE A 672 -7.22 27.82 0.18
C ILE A 672 -5.87 27.32 -0.31
N ARG A 673 -5.75 26.01 -0.46
CA ARG A 673 -4.54 25.36 -1.02
C ARG A 673 -4.33 25.78 -2.47
N THR A 674 -3.12 26.04 -2.83
CA THR A 674 -2.76 26.48 -4.19
C THR A 674 -3.10 25.42 -5.25
N ASP A 675 -3.07 24.13 -4.87
CA ASP A 675 -3.37 23.00 -5.77
C ASP A 675 -4.87 22.67 -5.87
N ALA A 676 -5.74 23.34 -5.08
CA ALA A 676 -7.19 23.10 -5.11
C ALA A 676 -7.84 23.60 -6.42
N ILE A 677 -7.41 24.74 -6.93
CA ILE A 677 -7.93 25.32 -8.18
C ILE A 677 -7.55 24.41 -9.37
N ASP A 678 -6.29 23.98 -9.41
CA ASP A 678 -5.79 23.08 -10.45
C ASP A 678 -6.56 21.74 -10.41
N LEU A 679 -6.81 21.19 -9.21
CA LEU A 679 -7.60 19.97 -9.04
C LEU A 679 -8.99 20.09 -9.66
N VAL A 680 -9.73 21.16 -9.30
CA VAL A 680 -11.11 21.34 -9.78
C VAL A 680 -11.12 21.50 -11.31
N ALA A 681 -10.18 22.26 -11.86
CA ALA A 681 -10.04 22.42 -13.31
C ALA A 681 -9.75 21.09 -14.00
N ASP A 682 -8.88 20.24 -13.42
CA ASP A 682 -8.54 18.92 -13.96
C ASP A 682 -9.72 17.94 -13.93
N LEU A 683 -10.50 17.93 -12.84
CA LEU A 683 -11.70 17.08 -12.71
C LEU A 683 -12.76 17.51 -13.74
N LYS A 684 -13.00 18.80 -13.89
CA LYS A 684 -13.96 19.33 -14.88
C LYS A 684 -13.56 19.00 -16.31
N ARG A 685 -12.25 19.08 -16.65
CA ARG A 685 -11.75 18.64 -17.97
C ARG A 685 -12.01 17.15 -18.25
N LYS A 686 -12.11 16.32 -17.21
CA LYS A 686 -12.48 14.91 -17.32
C LYS A 686 -13.99 14.66 -17.36
N GLY A 687 -14.81 15.72 -17.29
CA GLY A 687 -16.28 15.62 -17.26
C GLY A 687 -16.85 15.23 -15.92
N ILE A 688 -16.10 15.39 -14.83
CA ILE A 688 -16.50 15.04 -13.46
C ILE A 688 -17.10 16.30 -12.80
N VAL A 689 -18.29 16.17 -12.22
CA VAL A 689 -18.97 17.26 -11.50
C VAL A 689 -18.38 17.43 -10.12
N VAL A 690 -18.02 18.65 -9.73
CA VAL A 690 -17.36 18.93 -8.45
C VAL A 690 -18.32 19.63 -7.49
N TYR A 691 -18.48 19.07 -6.29
CA TYR A 691 -19.26 19.60 -5.19
C TYR A 691 -18.34 20.00 -4.04
N VAL A 692 -18.54 21.19 -3.46
CA VAL A 692 -17.91 21.58 -2.20
C VAL A 692 -18.93 21.46 -1.08
N VAL A 693 -18.57 20.73 -0.01
CA VAL A 693 -19.43 20.52 1.16
C VAL A 693 -18.72 21.05 2.39
N SER A 694 -19.44 21.81 3.23
CA SER A 694 -18.91 22.37 4.48
C SER A 694 -20.00 22.54 5.54
N GLY A 695 -19.58 22.46 6.82
CA GLY A 695 -20.41 22.90 7.96
C GLY A 695 -20.50 24.40 8.13
N ASP A 696 -19.72 25.17 7.38
CA ASP A 696 -19.67 26.62 7.46
C ASP A 696 -20.92 27.30 6.88
N SER A 697 -21.02 28.59 7.12
CA SER A 697 -22.07 29.44 6.59
C SER A 697 -22.14 29.41 5.06
N ARG A 698 -23.32 29.70 4.53
CA ARG A 698 -23.56 29.75 3.08
C ARG A 698 -22.64 30.73 2.35
N ALA A 699 -22.35 31.90 3.00
CA ALA A 699 -21.47 32.91 2.40
C ALA A 699 -20.03 32.40 2.24
N THR A 700 -19.46 31.80 3.29
CA THR A 700 -18.10 31.23 3.30
C THR A 700 -17.96 30.10 2.28
N THR A 701 -18.89 29.13 2.31
CA THR A 701 -18.85 27.98 1.42
C THR A 701 -18.98 28.42 -0.04
N ARG A 702 -19.84 29.40 -0.34
CA ARG A 702 -20.02 29.97 -1.67
C ARG A 702 -18.76 30.67 -2.16
N SER A 703 -18.14 31.47 -1.31
CA SER A 703 -16.90 32.19 -1.64
C SER A 703 -15.81 31.20 -2.03
N VAL A 704 -15.59 30.14 -1.22
CA VAL A 704 -14.59 29.12 -1.50
C VAL A 704 -14.92 28.36 -2.80
N ALA A 705 -16.19 27.94 -2.98
CA ALA A 705 -16.61 27.22 -4.18
C ALA A 705 -16.37 28.01 -5.46
N LEU A 706 -16.66 29.32 -5.43
CA LEU A 706 -16.41 30.23 -6.56
C LEU A 706 -14.91 30.40 -6.82
N GLN A 707 -14.09 30.56 -5.79
CA GLN A 707 -12.64 30.73 -5.92
C GLN A 707 -11.97 29.49 -6.52
N VAL A 708 -12.39 28.30 -6.12
CA VAL A 708 -11.84 27.04 -6.67
C VAL A 708 -12.50 26.64 -7.98
N GLY A 709 -13.60 27.30 -8.39
CA GLY A 709 -14.35 27.03 -9.61
C GLY A 709 -15.20 25.77 -9.57
N ALA A 710 -15.71 25.36 -8.41
CA ALA A 710 -16.59 24.21 -8.26
C ALA A 710 -17.95 24.42 -8.93
N ASP A 711 -18.61 23.32 -9.36
CA ASP A 711 -19.90 23.37 -10.05
C ASP A 711 -21.06 23.63 -9.07
N ASN A 712 -20.98 23.08 -7.88
CA ASN A 712 -22.02 23.09 -6.86
C ASN A 712 -21.44 23.21 -5.46
N GLN A 713 -22.29 23.65 -4.53
CA GLN A 713 -21.92 23.77 -3.11
C GLN A 713 -23.08 23.36 -2.20
N GLN A 714 -22.73 22.85 -1.02
CA GLN A 714 -23.66 22.58 0.07
C GLN A 714 -23.07 23.08 1.38
N SER A 715 -23.73 24.02 2.03
CA SER A 715 -23.32 24.69 3.27
C SER A 715 -24.14 24.21 4.46
N GLU A 716 -23.64 24.51 5.67
CA GLU A 716 -24.35 24.27 6.95
C GLU A 716 -24.69 22.77 7.15
N VAL A 717 -23.79 21.89 6.71
CA VAL A 717 -23.98 20.43 6.71
C VAL A 717 -23.30 19.82 7.94
N LEU A 718 -24.06 19.18 8.81
CA LEU A 718 -23.53 18.41 9.93
C LEU A 718 -22.79 17.16 9.44
N PRO A 719 -21.86 16.59 10.22
CA PRO A 719 -21.07 15.41 9.82
C PRO A 719 -21.93 14.24 9.30
N GLU A 720 -23.03 13.91 9.98
CA GLU A 720 -23.96 12.85 9.56
C GLU A 720 -24.67 13.19 8.25
N GLN A 721 -25.04 14.43 8.06
CA GLN A 721 -25.72 14.92 6.85
C GLN A 721 -24.83 14.92 5.62
N LYS A 722 -23.48 14.93 5.79
CA LYS A 722 -22.55 14.77 4.68
C LYS A 722 -22.73 13.39 4.03
N ALA A 723 -22.91 12.34 4.84
CA ALA A 723 -23.19 10.99 4.33
C ALA A 723 -24.52 10.92 3.61
N ASP A 724 -25.57 11.58 4.12
CA ASP A 724 -26.88 11.65 3.46
C ASP A 724 -26.81 12.39 2.12
N PHE A 725 -26.01 13.46 2.05
CA PHE A 725 -25.76 14.18 0.79
C PHE A 725 -25.11 13.26 -0.27
N VAL A 726 -24.06 12.51 0.12
CA VAL A 726 -23.43 11.52 -0.76
C VAL A 726 -24.46 10.48 -1.21
N LYS A 727 -25.25 9.94 -0.28
CA LYS A 727 -26.31 8.95 -0.57
C LYS A 727 -27.39 9.51 -1.53
N LYS A 728 -27.73 10.78 -1.41
CA LYS A 728 -28.65 11.47 -2.33
C LYS A 728 -28.11 11.51 -3.76
N LEU A 729 -26.83 11.85 -3.94
CA LEU A 729 -26.18 11.84 -5.26
C LEU A 729 -26.14 10.44 -5.85
N GLN A 730 -25.81 9.42 -5.03
CA GLN A 730 -25.82 8.01 -5.44
C GLN A 730 -27.22 7.54 -5.86
N SER A 731 -28.27 7.96 -5.15
CA SER A 731 -29.66 7.65 -5.49
C SER A 731 -30.09 8.29 -6.83
N GLY A 732 -29.44 9.39 -7.23
CA GLY A 732 -29.57 10.00 -8.56
C GLY A 732 -28.82 9.25 -9.67
N GLY A 733 -28.15 8.14 -9.35
CA GLY A 733 -27.41 7.30 -10.32
C GLY A 733 -25.95 7.70 -10.50
N ALA A 734 -25.44 8.69 -9.78
CA ALA A 734 -24.05 9.11 -9.85
C ALA A 734 -23.12 8.16 -9.07
N VAL A 735 -21.95 7.88 -9.60
CA VAL A 735 -20.85 7.23 -8.87
C VAL A 735 -20.01 8.32 -8.20
N VAL A 736 -20.06 8.34 -6.88
CA VAL A 736 -19.55 9.47 -6.07
C VAL A 736 -18.22 9.13 -5.42
N ALA A 737 -17.22 10.01 -5.61
CA ALA A 737 -16.01 10.03 -4.81
C ALA A 737 -16.12 11.13 -3.75
N MET A 738 -15.80 10.82 -2.48
CA MET A 738 -15.71 11.78 -1.37
C MET A 738 -14.24 11.94 -0.97
N VAL A 739 -13.79 13.19 -0.87
CA VAL A 739 -12.45 13.55 -0.40
C VAL A 739 -12.57 14.34 0.89
N GLY A 740 -11.89 13.89 1.94
CA GLY A 740 -11.91 14.51 3.25
C GLY A 740 -10.68 14.15 4.07
N ASP A 741 -10.48 14.85 5.20
CA ASP A 741 -9.31 14.66 6.08
C ASP A 741 -9.65 14.22 7.50
N GLY A 742 -10.88 14.44 7.96
CA GLY A 742 -11.23 14.42 9.38
C GLY A 742 -12.08 13.25 9.85
N ILE A 743 -12.22 13.20 11.18
CA ILE A 743 -13.17 12.31 11.89
C ILE A 743 -14.59 12.58 11.41
N ASN A 744 -14.90 13.85 11.13
CA ASN A 744 -16.22 14.30 10.73
C ASN A 744 -16.65 13.79 9.36
N ASP A 745 -15.69 13.41 8.52
CA ASP A 745 -15.92 12.92 7.16
C ASP A 745 -15.98 11.39 7.07
N ALA A 746 -15.57 10.67 8.12
CA ALA A 746 -15.52 9.22 8.10
C ALA A 746 -16.84 8.54 7.69
N PRO A 747 -18.03 8.99 8.14
CA PRO A 747 -19.30 8.43 7.65
C PRO A 747 -19.53 8.68 6.16
N ALA A 748 -19.18 9.87 5.65
CA ALA A 748 -19.32 10.23 4.24
C ALA A 748 -18.31 9.49 3.35
N LEU A 749 -17.05 9.33 3.82
CA LEU A 749 -16.01 8.53 3.16
C LEU A 749 -16.42 7.06 3.03
N ALA A 750 -17.04 6.51 4.09
CA ALA A 750 -17.54 5.12 4.08
C ALA A 750 -18.76 4.94 3.19
N GLN A 751 -19.67 5.95 3.13
CA GLN A 751 -20.88 5.91 2.30
C GLN A 751 -20.56 6.05 0.81
N ALA A 752 -19.55 6.82 0.45
CA ALA A 752 -19.19 7.06 -0.95
C ALA A 752 -18.77 5.76 -1.67
N ASP A 753 -19.00 5.70 -3.00
CA ASP A 753 -18.47 4.60 -3.83
C ASP A 753 -16.94 4.53 -3.75
N LEU A 754 -16.33 5.69 -3.53
CA LEU A 754 -14.90 5.87 -3.35
C LEU A 754 -14.62 6.95 -2.29
N GLY A 755 -14.23 6.55 -1.08
CA GLY A 755 -13.68 7.46 -0.08
C GLY A 755 -12.18 7.69 -0.30
N VAL A 756 -11.74 8.94 -0.31
CA VAL A 756 -10.34 9.35 -0.40
C VAL A 756 -9.98 10.15 0.85
N ALA A 757 -9.13 9.61 1.71
CA ALA A 757 -8.65 10.30 2.91
C ALA A 757 -7.32 11.01 2.65
N MET A 758 -7.19 12.23 3.17
CA MET A 758 -5.93 12.96 3.16
C MET A 758 -5.00 12.44 4.26
N GLY A 759 -3.69 12.43 4.04
CA GLY A 759 -2.70 11.84 4.96
C GLY A 759 -2.58 12.54 6.32
N SER A 760 -3.00 13.79 6.42
CA SER A 760 -3.18 14.52 7.69
C SER A 760 -4.40 14.04 8.49
N GLY A 761 -5.22 13.18 7.88
CA GLY A 761 -6.47 12.70 8.45
C GLY A 761 -6.26 11.75 9.62
N THR A 762 -7.34 11.58 10.38
CA THR A 762 -7.36 10.71 11.55
C THR A 762 -7.35 9.22 11.14
N ASP A 763 -6.93 8.35 12.05
CA ASP A 763 -6.97 6.90 11.84
C ASP A 763 -8.37 6.38 11.45
N ILE A 764 -9.42 7.04 11.95
CA ILE A 764 -10.80 6.68 11.64
C ILE A 764 -11.10 6.97 10.17
N ALA A 765 -10.67 8.12 9.66
CA ALA A 765 -10.82 8.46 8.24
C ALA A 765 -10.00 7.51 7.35
N MET A 766 -8.77 7.20 7.73
CA MET A 766 -7.93 6.22 7.01
C MET A 766 -8.56 4.83 6.95
N LYS A 767 -9.18 4.37 8.03
CA LYS A 767 -9.89 3.08 8.08
C LYS A 767 -11.19 3.07 7.28
N ALA A 768 -11.85 4.21 7.14
CA ALA A 768 -13.11 4.35 6.38
C ALA A 768 -12.88 4.49 4.87
N ALA A 769 -11.74 5.06 4.47
CA ALA A 769 -11.45 5.38 3.07
C ALA A 769 -11.05 4.16 2.24
N ALA A 770 -11.35 4.23 0.94
CA ALA A 770 -10.89 3.27 -0.07
C ALA A 770 -9.51 3.63 -0.62
N VAL A 771 -9.13 4.91 -0.57
CA VAL A 771 -7.81 5.45 -0.95
C VAL A 771 -7.31 6.36 0.16
N VAL A 772 -6.04 6.24 0.49
CA VAL A 772 -5.36 7.13 1.44
C VAL A 772 -4.20 7.82 0.73
N LEU A 773 -4.18 9.15 0.79
CA LEU A 773 -3.11 10.00 0.27
C LEU A 773 -2.16 10.34 1.42
N MET A 774 -1.02 9.68 1.51
CA MET A 774 -0.04 9.91 2.60
C MET A 774 0.54 11.33 2.54
N LYS A 775 0.67 11.89 1.33
CA LYS A 775 0.95 13.31 1.14
C LYS A 775 -0.37 14.06 1.20
N SER A 776 -0.42 15.11 1.97
CA SER A 776 -1.58 16.00 2.00
C SER A 776 -1.66 16.91 0.77
N SER A 777 -1.40 16.37 -0.43
CA SER A 777 -1.41 17.10 -1.71
C SER A 777 -2.58 16.68 -2.58
N LEU A 778 -3.37 17.65 -2.99
CA LEU A 778 -4.51 17.44 -3.88
C LEU A 778 -4.09 17.06 -5.31
N ARG A 779 -2.83 17.31 -5.70
CA ARG A 779 -2.28 16.91 -7.00
C ARG A 779 -2.27 15.40 -7.23
N GLN A 780 -2.28 14.61 -6.14
CA GLN A 780 -2.35 13.14 -6.24
C GLN A 780 -3.71 12.65 -6.75
N ILE A 781 -4.80 13.42 -6.56
CA ILE A 781 -6.15 13.01 -6.98
C ILE A 781 -6.24 12.83 -8.51
N PRO A 782 -5.85 13.79 -9.37
CA PRO A 782 -5.79 13.58 -10.83
C PRO A 782 -4.88 12.42 -11.24
N GLU A 783 -3.82 12.15 -10.48
CA GLU A 783 -2.89 11.04 -10.73
C GLU A 783 -3.56 9.68 -10.51
N ILE A 784 -4.38 9.53 -9.45
CA ILE A 784 -5.16 8.32 -9.18
C ILE A 784 -6.09 8.01 -10.36
N PHE A 785 -6.83 9.00 -10.87
CA PHE A 785 -7.71 8.83 -12.02
C PHE A 785 -6.92 8.43 -13.28
N SER A 786 -5.75 9.03 -13.51
CA SER A 786 -4.90 8.72 -14.66
C SER A 786 -4.29 7.31 -14.56
N LEU A 787 -3.89 6.89 -13.35
CA LEU A 787 -3.38 5.55 -13.06
C LEU A 787 -4.47 4.50 -13.29
N SER A 788 -5.69 4.73 -12.76
CA SER A 788 -6.84 3.86 -13.00
C SER A 788 -7.11 3.69 -14.50
N ALA A 789 -7.21 4.79 -15.24
CA ALA A 789 -7.48 4.75 -16.68
C ALA A 789 -6.41 3.97 -17.47
N ARG A 790 -5.13 4.14 -17.11
CA ARG A 790 -4.00 3.40 -17.71
C ARG A 790 -4.05 1.93 -17.36
N THR A 791 -4.30 1.60 -16.08
CA THR A 791 -4.36 0.23 -15.59
C THR A 791 -5.46 -0.56 -16.29
N ILE A 792 -6.68 -0.01 -16.34
CA ILE A 792 -7.81 -0.65 -17.02
C ILE A 792 -7.57 -0.79 -18.53
N ARG A 793 -6.91 0.20 -19.17
CA ARG A 793 -6.53 0.10 -20.58
C ARG A 793 -5.55 -1.06 -20.81
N ILE A 794 -4.53 -1.21 -19.98
CA ILE A 794 -3.55 -2.30 -20.06
C ILE A 794 -4.23 -3.65 -19.82
N ILE A 795 -5.12 -3.75 -18.81
CA ILE A 795 -5.89 -4.98 -18.57
C ILE A 795 -6.71 -5.36 -19.82
N LYS A 796 -7.42 -4.41 -20.41
CA LYS A 796 -8.21 -4.65 -21.64
C LYS A 796 -7.35 -5.09 -22.81
N GLN A 797 -6.18 -4.47 -23.01
CA GLN A 797 -5.21 -4.89 -24.03
C GLN A 797 -4.72 -6.30 -23.79
N ASN A 798 -4.34 -6.62 -22.54
CA ASN A 798 -3.85 -7.95 -22.17
C ASN A 798 -4.93 -9.02 -22.40
N LEU A 799 -6.16 -8.76 -21.99
CA LEU A 799 -7.30 -9.68 -22.19
C LEU A 799 -7.59 -9.87 -23.69
N PHE A 800 -7.62 -8.79 -24.46
CA PHE A 800 -7.83 -8.85 -25.91
C PHE A 800 -6.77 -9.75 -26.58
N TRP A 801 -5.50 -9.51 -26.33
CA TRP A 801 -4.41 -10.29 -26.92
C TRP A 801 -4.43 -11.75 -26.45
N ALA A 802 -4.68 -12.01 -25.16
CA ALA A 802 -4.80 -13.37 -24.63
C ALA A 802 -5.91 -14.17 -25.32
N PHE A 803 -7.08 -13.57 -25.55
CA PHE A 803 -8.17 -14.22 -26.28
C PHE A 803 -7.85 -14.37 -27.76
N PHE A 804 -7.32 -13.35 -28.38
CA PHE A 804 -7.00 -13.35 -29.82
C PHE A 804 -5.98 -14.44 -30.17
N TYR A 805 -4.87 -14.53 -29.43
CA TYR A 805 -3.85 -15.56 -29.67
C TYR A 805 -4.41 -16.98 -29.49
N ASN A 806 -5.24 -17.21 -28.46
CA ASN A 806 -5.80 -18.52 -28.23
C ASN A 806 -6.81 -18.89 -29.33
N THR A 807 -7.72 -17.99 -29.71
CA THR A 807 -8.73 -18.24 -30.74
C THR A 807 -8.08 -18.50 -32.11
N LEU A 808 -7.18 -17.62 -32.53
CA LEU A 808 -6.41 -17.78 -33.79
C LEU A 808 -5.58 -19.07 -33.76
N GLY A 809 -4.89 -19.32 -32.66
CA GLY A 809 -4.02 -20.49 -32.53
C GLY A 809 -4.77 -21.82 -32.57
N ILE A 810 -5.94 -21.91 -31.93
CA ILE A 810 -6.83 -23.10 -32.02
C ILE A 810 -7.21 -23.37 -33.49
N SER A 811 -7.63 -22.33 -34.23
CA SER A 811 -8.02 -22.47 -35.62
C SER A 811 -6.85 -22.96 -36.49
N LEU A 812 -5.65 -22.39 -36.29
CA LEU A 812 -4.44 -22.80 -37.01
C LEU A 812 -3.96 -24.20 -36.62
N ALA A 813 -4.16 -24.63 -35.37
CA ALA A 813 -3.83 -25.96 -34.91
C ALA A 813 -4.77 -27.02 -35.54
N ILE A 814 -6.08 -26.76 -35.63
CA ILE A 814 -7.06 -27.61 -36.28
C ILE A 814 -6.72 -27.74 -37.77
N ALA A 815 -6.37 -26.63 -38.44
CA ALA A 815 -5.96 -26.63 -39.84
C ALA A 815 -4.61 -27.38 -40.10
N GLY A 816 -3.84 -27.69 -39.04
CA GLY A 816 -2.54 -28.40 -39.15
C GLY A 816 -1.36 -27.50 -39.51
N ILE A 817 -1.55 -26.19 -39.51
CA ILE A 817 -0.49 -25.21 -39.77
C ILE A 817 0.41 -25.06 -38.53
N LEU A 818 -0.17 -25.21 -37.34
CA LEU A 818 0.52 -25.06 -36.07
C LEU A 818 0.83 -26.42 -35.47
N ASN A 819 2.10 -26.75 -35.37
CA ASN A 819 2.52 -27.97 -34.67
C ASN A 819 2.66 -27.71 -33.16
N PRO A 820 2.71 -28.74 -32.27
CA PRO A 820 2.76 -28.55 -30.82
C PRO A 820 3.94 -27.71 -30.32
N ILE A 821 5.08 -27.76 -31.00
CA ILE A 821 6.29 -26.99 -30.65
C ILE A 821 6.04 -25.49 -30.85
N LEU A 822 5.52 -25.14 -32.04
CA LEU A 822 5.15 -23.76 -32.34
C LEU A 822 4.00 -23.27 -31.43
N ALA A 823 3.05 -24.17 -31.11
CA ALA A 823 1.97 -23.87 -30.17
C ALA A 823 2.52 -23.50 -28.77
N ALA A 824 3.47 -24.29 -28.25
CA ALA A 824 4.10 -24.01 -26.96
C ALA A 824 4.95 -22.73 -26.98
N ALA A 825 5.67 -22.45 -28.06
CA ALA A 825 6.42 -21.21 -28.24
C ALA A 825 5.51 -19.98 -28.31
N ALA A 826 4.39 -20.06 -29.07
CA ALA A 826 3.40 -19.00 -29.16
C ALA A 826 2.73 -18.72 -27.81
N MET A 827 2.41 -19.78 -27.02
CA MET A 827 1.90 -19.64 -25.65
C MET A 827 2.88 -18.89 -24.74
N LEU A 828 4.17 -19.23 -24.79
CA LEU A 828 5.20 -18.54 -24.02
C LEU A 828 5.30 -17.08 -24.42
N LEU A 829 5.33 -16.77 -25.73
CA LEU A 829 5.39 -15.41 -26.25
C LEU A 829 4.17 -14.58 -25.82
N SER A 830 2.97 -15.16 -25.87
CA SER A 830 1.74 -14.52 -25.37
C SER A 830 1.87 -14.15 -23.89
N SER A 831 2.36 -15.07 -23.05
CA SER A 831 2.59 -14.82 -21.62
C SER A 831 3.62 -13.72 -21.38
N VAL A 832 4.74 -13.74 -22.09
CA VAL A 832 5.79 -12.70 -22.00
C VAL A 832 5.24 -11.34 -22.42
N SER A 833 4.42 -11.26 -23.48
CA SER A 833 3.83 -10.02 -23.94
C SER A 833 2.91 -9.38 -22.90
N VAL A 834 2.06 -10.17 -22.25
CA VAL A 834 1.16 -9.73 -21.17
C VAL A 834 1.96 -9.27 -19.95
N ILE A 835 3.00 -10.00 -19.56
CA ILE A 835 3.88 -9.62 -18.46
C ILE A 835 4.57 -8.29 -18.76
N ALA A 836 5.19 -8.17 -19.93
CA ALA A 836 5.90 -6.97 -20.33
C ALA A 836 4.97 -5.73 -20.37
N ASN A 837 3.75 -5.88 -20.91
CA ASN A 837 2.77 -4.81 -20.95
C ASN A 837 2.30 -4.41 -19.54
N SER A 838 2.10 -5.36 -18.63
CA SER A 838 1.71 -5.09 -17.23
C SER A 838 2.81 -4.39 -16.44
N LEU A 839 4.07 -4.78 -16.62
CA LEU A 839 5.23 -4.18 -15.93
C LEU A 839 5.48 -2.72 -16.35
N ARG A 840 4.92 -2.24 -17.47
CA ARG A 840 4.95 -0.81 -17.82
C ARG A 840 4.29 0.09 -16.76
N LEU A 841 3.40 -0.47 -15.92
CA LEU A 841 2.80 0.24 -14.79
C LEU A 841 3.77 0.37 -13.61
N ALA A 842 4.70 -0.58 -13.45
CA ALA A 842 5.65 -0.58 -12.34
C ALA A 842 6.85 0.38 -12.55
N ASN A 843 7.17 0.72 -13.79
CA ASN A 843 8.39 1.48 -14.14
C ASN A 843 8.19 3.01 -14.15
N ARG A 844 7.06 3.48 -13.70
CA ARG A 844 6.74 4.92 -13.55
C ARG A 844 6.29 5.17 -12.11
#